data_dc828e14b4ac0d29c7db3f4dcf116312
#
_entry.id   dc828e14b4ac0d29c7db3f4dcf116312
#
_cell.length_a   1.000
_cell.length_b   1.000
_cell.length_c   1.000
_cell.angle_alpha   90.00
_cell.angle_beta   90.00
_cell.angle_gamma   90.00
#
_symmetry.space_group_name_H-M   'P 1'
#
loop_
_entity.id
_entity.type
_entity.pdbx_description
1 polymer ?
#
loop_
_entity_poly.entity_id
_entity_poly.type
_entity_poly.pdbx_seq_one_letter_code
_entity_poly.pdbx_strand_id
1 'polypeptide(L)'
;MSLQVQIPRARIPYFAKWARLNTPFTKEKHYLKNNKICYDIVEGEEYANHIETAGFYCASIISYGADSDGNLRLMRHATFPTLRCYPNLTGSSLDRNFNGYSVVVDGHTANEKATKFVFDGILHIYSKAGDVEIHRSIFSARECKACIERVELINKSDKTVSFNLKCNDKEHITKAYHGVDRRKYRFFTQCSTSADVYVEPHSSDVIFTGYCASNYNESFTVDFDKELSLRESFVDEMSKITVIKTPDEKINTMAFYTKIRACESIFKTKAGLMHSPGGGYYYAAIWTNDECEYVNPLYAYLGYETGREQALNTYDMYQKYISSDKALITSIIAEGDGIWHGVNDRGDSAMYAYGCSRYLLTSGSKQTAEKYIDSIRKCIDYTISQIGENGVVRSDSDELENRFESGAYNLCTSSLTYDALISVAYLEREFGNNERADELLAIAKNLRNAIEKYFGKNVEGFDTYMYCKEEKNLRAWIAIPLAMGINERSNETVSALLSDKLFKNGGIVTRSGEKTYWDRATLYALRGMFYSGHQNEAVKLLKTFTSARLLGEHIPYPVEAFPEGNQAQLSAESGLYLRIFTEGILGYRPTGFNSFSLKPNLPDEWNEMSVKNITLCGKAADVFVTRKENGYEIKVSFGDNSLTQFTAFDNKIEFVI
;
A
#
# COMPACT_ATOMS: atom_id res chain seq x y z
N MET A 1 -34.53 -10.31 8.19
CA MET A 1 -33.58 -11.41 8.44
C MET A 1 -32.27 -11.00 7.81
N SER A 2 -31.40 -10.39 8.61
CA SER A 2 -30.05 -10.00 8.19
C SER A 2 -29.21 -11.26 8.10
N LEU A 3 -28.90 -11.71 6.91
CA LEU A 3 -27.79 -12.62 6.67
C LEU A 3 -26.51 -11.89 7.06
N GLN A 4 -26.06 -12.07 8.29
CA GLN A 4 -24.66 -11.84 8.63
C GLN A 4 -23.86 -12.81 7.75
N VAL A 5 -23.33 -12.28 6.65
CA VAL A 5 -22.28 -12.97 5.90
C VAL A 5 -21.07 -12.95 6.83
N GLN A 6 -20.92 -14.02 7.62
CA GLN A 6 -19.62 -14.30 8.25
C GLN A 6 -18.64 -14.42 7.10
N ILE A 7 -17.79 -13.40 6.95
CA ILE A 7 -16.61 -13.49 6.09
C ILE A 7 -15.87 -14.73 6.55
N PRO A 8 -15.72 -15.77 5.72
CA PRO A 8 -14.97 -16.95 6.13
C PRO A 8 -13.58 -16.46 6.52
N ARG A 9 -13.20 -16.64 7.78
CA ARG A 9 -11.83 -16.36 8.23
C ARG A 9 -10.91 -17.03 7.22
N ALA A 10 -10.17 -16.24 6.49
CA ALA A 10 -9.23 -16.72 5.50
C ALA A 10 -8.41 -17.81 6.17
N ARG A 11 -8.46 -19.02 5.63
CA ARG A 11 -7.54 -20.08 6.03
C ARG A 11 -6.18 -19.67 5.47
N ILE A 12 -5.50 -18.78 6.21
CA ILE A 12 -4.07 -18.63 5.98
C ILE A 12 -3.49 -20.00 6.22
N PRO A 13 -2.83 -20.57 5.20
CA PRO A 13 -2.31 -21.88 5.33
C PRO A 13 -1.36 -21.93 6.52
N TYR A 14 -1.42 -22.99 7.29
CA TYR A 14 -0.48 -23.58 8.28
C TYR A 14 0.68 -22.72 8.81
N PHE A 15 1.04 -21.65 8.13
CA PHE A 15 2.13 -20.71 8.39
C PHE A 15 1.93 -19.89 9.67
N ALA A 16 0.70 -19.48 9.95
CA ALA A 16 0.37 -18.71 11.15
C ALA A 16 0.59 -19.48 12.47
N LYS A 17 0.79 -20.80 12.41
CA LYS A 17 1.03 -21.59 13.62
C LYS A 17 2.48 -21.59 14.08
N TRP A 18 3.45 -21.49 13.19
CA TRP A 18 4.85 -21.44 13.58
C TRP A 18 5.52 -20.06 13.41
N ALA A 19 4.91 -19.15 12.68
CA ALA A 19 5.26 -17.73 12.66
C ALA A 19 4.49 -16.88 13.68
N ARG A 20 4.13 -17.43 14.84
CA ARG A 20 3.69 -16.61 15.98
C ARG A 20 4.90 -15.89 16.54
N LEU A 21 5.20 -14.76 15.93
CA LEU A 21 6.29 -13.88 16.33
C LEU A 21 5.83 -13.15 17.59
N ASN A 22 6.36 -13.55 18.73
CA ASN A 22 6.13 -12.94 20.05
C ASN A 22 7.19 -11.85 20.36
N THR A 23 7.85 -11.31 19.33
CA THR A 23 8.92 -10.32 19.55
C THR A 23 8.35 -8.90 19.61
N PRO A 24 8.97 -8.00 20.38
CA PRO A 24 8.60 -6.60 20.38
C PRO A 24 8.65 -6.01 18.96
N PHE A 25 7.65 -5.22 18.60
CA PHE A 25 7.50 -4.55 17.31
C PHE A 25 8.76 -3.81 16.81
N THR A 26 9.61 -3.38 17.72
CA THR A 26 10.77 -2.52 17.46
C THR A 26 12.10 -3.24 17.30
N LYS A 27 12.16 -4.57 17.46
CA LYS A 27 13.44 -5.29 17.36
C LYS A 27 13.81 -5.52 15.90
N GLU A 28 14.92 -4.90 15.47
CA GLU A 28 15.51 -5.18 14.15
C GLU A 28 16.10 -6.60 14.14
N LYS A 29 15.77 -7.37 13.11
CA LYS A 29 16.28 -8.71 12.86
C LYS A 29 17.13 -8.76 11.60
N HIS A 30 16.90 -7.79 10.70
CA HIS A 30 17.52 -7.69 9.40
C HIS A 30 18.50 -6.51 9.37
N TYR A 31 19.33 -6.48 8.35
CA TYR A 31 20.25 -5.37 8.12
C TYR A 31 20.22 -4.94 6.64
N LEU A 32 20.59 -3.69 6.39
CA LEU A 32 20.75 -3.16 5.05
C LEU A 32 22.18 -3.36 4.54
N LYS A 33 22.29 -3.80 3.29
CA LYS A 33 23.55 -3.83 2.55
C LYS A 33 23.28 -3.40 1.11
N ASN A 34 23.81 -2.25 0.71
CA ASN A 34 23.57 -1.66 -0.63
C ASN A 34 22.06 -1.55 -0.94
N ASN A 35 21.27 -1.02 -0.03
CA ASN A 35 19.81 -0.89 -0.07
C ASN A 35 19.03 -2.22 -0.19
N LYS A 36 19.69 -3.37 -0.05
CA LYS A 36 19.06 -4.67 0.03
C LYS A 36 18.83 -5.06 1.49
N ILE A 37 17.70 -5.69 1.77
CA ILE A 37 17.36 -6.21 3.10
C ILE A 37 17.93 -7.61 3.22
N CYS A 38 18.78 -7.83 4.21
CA CYS A 38 19.53 -9.08 4.41
C CYS A 38 19.23 -9.70 5.77
N TYR A 39 19.22 -11.04 5.81
CA TYR A 39 19.20 -11.83 7.02
C TYR A 39 20.15 -13.02 6.86
N ASP A 40 21.15 -13.13 7.72
CA ASP A 40 22.02 -14.29 7.78
C ASP A 40 21.47 -15.31 8.78
N ILE A 41 21.43 -16.59 8.40
CA ILE A 41 20.91 -17.65 9.27
C ILE A 41 21.85 -17.83 10.47
N VAL A 42 21.26 -17.83 11.66
CA VAL A 42 21.95 -18.07 12.93
C VAL A 42 21.76 -19.54 13.31
N GLU A 43 22.85 -20.24 13.53
CA GLU A 43 22.83 -21.64 13.95
C GLU A 43 22.06 -21.83 15.26
N GLY A 44 21.19 -22.82 15.30
CA GLY A 44 20.35 -23.11 16.46
C GLY A 44 19.09 -22.24 16.60
N GLU A 45 18.90 -21.24 15.75
CA GLU A 45 17.71 -20.39 15.77
C GLU A 45 16.73 -20.74 14.63
N GLU A 46 15.45 -20.78 14.96
CA GLU A 46 14.40 -20.83 13.94
C GLU A 46 14.13 -19.43 13.36
N TYR A 47 14.05 -19.35 12.05
CA TYR A 47 13.64 -18.14 11.35
C TYR A 47 12.47 -18.41 10.40
N ALA A 48 11.52 -17.49 10.39
CA ALA A 48 10.39 -17.53 9.44
C ALA A 48 9.95 -16.12 9.08
N ASN A 49 9.65 -15.92 7.82
CA ASN A 49 9.05 -14.70 7.31
C ASN A 49 8.21 -14.99 6.05
N HIS A 50 7.52 -13.98 5.55
CA HIS A 50 6.83 -14.05 4.28
C HIS A 50 6.99 -12.72 3.53
N ILE A 51 6.89 -12.78 2.21
CA ILE A 51 6.87 -11.63 1.32
C ILE A 51 5.79 -11.80 0.26
N GLU A 52 5.05 -10.74 0.00
CA GLU A 52 4.14 -10.70 -1.13
C GLU A 52 4.80 -9.99 -2.31
N THR A 53 4.65 -10.55 -3.50
CA THR A 53 5.01 -9.96 -4.78
C THR A 53 3.85 -10.09 -5.76
N ALA A 54 3.70 -9.15 -6.69
CA ALA A 54 2.64 -9.22 -7.68
C ALA A 54 3.08 -8.74 -9.07
N GLY A 55 2.34 -9.18 -10.07
CA GLY A 55 2.37 -8.71 -11.44
C GLY A 55 0.95 -8.59 -11.95
N PHE A 56 0.78 -8.37 -13.26
CA PHE A 56 -0.54 -8.06 -13.82
C PHE A 56 -1.57 -9.21 -13.72
N TYR A 57 -1.14 -10.46 -13.52
CA TYR A 57 -2.03 -11.62 -13.57
C TYR A 57 -1.81 -12.64 -12.45
N CYS A 58 -0.79 -12.42 -11.61
CA CYS A 58 -0.46 -13.30 -10.51
C CYS A 58 0.03 -12.50 -9.33
N ALA A 59 -0.41 -12.82 -8.13
CA ALA A 59 0.19 -12.40 -6.87
C ALA A 59 0.65 -13.64 -6.11
N SER A 60 1.79 -13.53 -5.44
CA SER A 60 2.38 -14.66 -4.72
C SER A 60 2.81 -14.23 -3.33
N ILE A 61 2.43 -15.02 -2.33
CA ILE A 61 2.96 -14.91 -0.97
C ILE A 61 3.96 -16.05 -0.80
N ILE A 62 5.23 -15.68 -0.68
CA ILE A 62 6.33 -16.61 -0.47
C ILE A 62 6.63 -16.63 1.02
N SER A 63 6.41 -17.79 1.61
CA SER A 63 6.78 -18.03 2.99
C SER A 63 8.10 -18.78 3.04
N TYR A 64 9.08 -18.25 3.76
CA TYR A 64 10.45 -18.76 3.77
C TYR A 64 11.04 -18.72 5.17
N GLY A 65 12.03 -19.58 5.40
CA GLY A 65 12.70 -19.65 6.68
C GLY A 65 13.64 -20.84 6.80
N ALA A 66 14.15 -21.05 8.00
CA ALA A 66 14.96 -22.21 8.37
C ALA A 66 14.50 -22.72 9.74
N ASP A 67 14.60 -24.04 9.94
CA ASP A 67 14.44 -24.60 11.29
C ASP A 67 15.73 -24.47 12.11
N SER A 68 15.70 -24.91 13.38
CA SER A 68 16.84 -24.86 14.29
C SER A 68 18.08 -25.60 13.78
N ASP A 69 17.88 -26.59 12.89
CA ASP A 69 18.97 -27.32 12.24
C ASP A 69 19.45 -26.62 10.95
N GLY A 70 18.86 -25.48 10.60
CA GLY A 70 19.14 -24.72 9.40
C GLY A 70 18.47 -25.26 8.14
N ASN A 71 17.61 -26.29 8.21
CA ASN A 71 16.95 -26.84 7.01
C ASN A 71 16.02 -25.78 6.40
N LEU A 72 16.14 -25.56 5.10
CA LEU A 72 15.30 -24.62 4.36
C LEU A 72 13.83 -25.02 4.43
N ARG A 73 12.98 -24.04 4.79
CA ARG A 73 11.53 -24.14 4.73
C ARG A 73 11.01 -23.13 3.73
N LEU A 74 10.25 -23.57 2.73
CA LEU A 74 9.79 -22.74 1.63
C LEU A 74 8.41 -23.19 1.15
N MET A 75 7.47 -22.24 1.13
CA MET A 75 6.12 -22.44 0.59
C MET A 75 5.76 -21.29 -0.34
N ARG A 76 5.06 -21.60 -1.42
CA ARG A 76 4.62 -20.66 -2.44
C ARG A 76 3.09 -20.71 -2.53
N HIS A 77 2.45 -19.63 -2.11
CA HIS A 77 1.02 -19.45 -2.32
C HIS A 77 0.82 -18.48 -3.47
N ALA A 78 0.24 -18.94 -4.57
CA ALA A 78 -0.04 -18.09 -5.72
C ALA A 78 -1.56 -17.90 -5.90
N THR A 79 -1.95 -16.65 -6.16
CA THR A 79 -3.32 -16.23 -6.46
C THR A 79 -3.38 -15.65 -7.87
N PHE A 80 -4.44 -15.99 -8.59
CA PHE A 80 -4.66 -15.60 -9.97
C PHE A 80 -5.93 -14.76 -10.07
N PRO A 81 -5.85 -13.42 -9.92
CA PRO A 81 -7.00 -12.53 -9.70
C PRO A 81 -8.09 -12.64 -10.75
N THR A 82 -7.73 -12.86 -12.01
CA THR A 82 -8.65 -12.95 -13.15
C THR A 82 -9.29 -14.33 -13.36
N LEU A 83 -8.82 -15.34 -12.63
CA LEU A 83 -9.42 -16.68 -12.62
C LEU A 83 -10.42 -16.76 -11.46
N ARG A 84 -11.67 -16.43 -11.74
CA ARG A 84 -12.71 -16.20 -10.71
C ARG A 84 -13.40 -17.49 -10.30
N CYS A 85 -13.56 -17.68 -8.99
CA CYS A 85 -14.23 -18.83 -8.40
C CYS A 85 -15.64 -18.46 -7.89
N TYR A 86 -16.52 -19.46 -7.81
CA TYR A 86 -17.86 -19.31 -7.25
C TYR A 86 -17.83 -19.48 -5.71
N PRO A 87 -18.59 -18.67 -4.96
CA PRO A 87 -19.37 -17.50 -5.38
C PRO A 87 -18.44 -16.34 -5.74
N ASN A 88 -18.80 -15.58 -6.79
CA ASN A 88 -17.95 -14.53 -7.35
C ASN A 88 -17.89 -13.28 -6.45
N LEU A 89 -17.20 -13.38 -5.33
CA LEU A 89 -17.03 -12.34 -4.30
C LEU A 89 -15.60 -11.78 -4.31
N THR A 90 -15.32 -10.82 -3.44
CA THR A 90 -14.01 -10.13 -3.33
C THR A 90 -12.83 -11.10 -3.23
N GLY A 91 -12.92 -12.10 -2.35
CA GLY A 91 -11.87 -13.10 -2.13
C GLY A 91 -11.97 -14.34 -3.02
N SER A 92 -12.77 -14.32 -4.09
CA SER A 92 -13.04 -15.52 -4.90
C SER A 92 -12.11 -15.65 -6.12
N SER A 93 -10.84 -15.33 -5.95
CA SER A 93 -9.81 -15.62 -6.94
C SER A 93 -9.30 -17.04 -6.79
N LEU A 94 -8.91 -17.65 -7.91
CA LEU A 94 -8.27 -18.97 -7.90
C LEU A 94 -6.91 -18.87 -7.22
N ASP A 95 -6.65 -19.73 -6.25
CA ASP A 95 -5.42 -19.77 -5.50
C ASP A 95 -4.94 -21.19 -5.22
N ARG A 96 -3.66 -21.34 -4.94
CA ARG A 96 -3.07 -22.61 -4.57
C ARG A 96 -1.75 -22.47 -3.84
N ASN A 97 -1.51 -23.37 -2.88
CA ASN A 97 -0.19 -23.64 -2.34
C ASN A 97 0.54 -24.63 -3.24
N PHE A 98 1.75 -24.28 -3.67
CA PHE A 98 2.62 -25.16 -4.44
C PHE A 98 3.74 -25.69 -3.55
N ASN A 99 3.97 -27.02 -3.62
CA ASN A 99 5.07 -27.70 -2.91
C ASN A 99 6.42 -27.47 -3.59
N GLY A 100 6.39 -27.02 -4.84
CA GLY A 100 7.58 -26.63 -5.58
C GLY A 100 8.40 -27.79 -6.14
N TYR A 101 9.69 -27.55 -6.21
CA TYR A 101 10.65 -28.51 -6.75
C TYR A 101 11.71 -28.82 -5.69
N SER A 102 12.10 -30.09 -5.62
CA SER A 102 13.28 -30.51 -4.90
C SER A 102 14.50 -30.44 -5.83
N VAL A 103 15.58 -29.85 -5.34
CA VAL A 103 16.85 -29.89 -6.06
C VAL A 103 17.42 -31.30 -5.98
N VAL A 104 17.84 -31.85 -7.13
CA VAL A 104 18.48 -33.14 -7.24
C VAL A 104 19.89 -32.92 -7.73
N VAL A 105 20.86 -33.47 -7.00
CA VAL A 105 22.30 -33.45 -7.32
C VAL A 105 22.79 -34.88 -7.37
N ASP A 106 23.42 -35.26 -8.43
CA ASP A 106 23.93 -36.63 -8.64
C ASP A 106 22.88 -37.70 -8.34
N GLY A 107 21.64 -37.49 -8.79
CA GLY A 107 20.50 -38.39 -8.60
C GLY A 107 19.88 -38.40 -7.21
N HIS A 108 20.40 -37.62 -6.25
CA HIS A 108 19.91 -37.54 -4.87
C HIS A 108 19.25 -36.21 -4.57
N THR A 109 18.12 -36.23 -3.85
CA THR A 109 17.51 -34.99 -3.34
C THR A 109 18.46 -34.27 -2.38
N ALA A 110 18.78 -33.05 -2.71
CA ALA A 110 19.66 -32.20 -1.88
C ALA A 110 19.00 -31.85 -0.53
N ASN A 111 19.74 -32.03 0.56
CA ASN A 111 19.33 -31.53 1.87
C ASN A 111 19.84 -30.09 2.03
N GLU A 112 18.98 -29.13 1.68
CA GLU A 112 19.35 -27.73 1.64
C GLU A 112 19.39 -27.10 3.04
N LYS A 113 20.54 -26.59 3.40
CA LYS A 113 20.73 -25.73 4.59
C LYS A 113 20.73 -24.28 4.15
N ALA A 114 19.72 -23.51 4.58
CA ALA A 114 19.69 -22.08 4.32
C ALA A 114 20.86 -21.38 4.98
N THR A 115 21.44 -20.40 4.31
CA THR A 115 22.57 -19.60 4.83
C THR A 115 22.23 -18.13 4.92
N LYS A 116 21.39 -17.64 3.97
CA LYS A 116 21.07 -16.22 3.88
C LYS A 116 19.76 -16.00 3.11
N PHE A 117 19.02 -14.97 3.51
CA PHE A 117 17.90 -14.40 2.77
C PHE A 117 18.22 -12.96 2.40
N VAL A 118 17.85 -12.56 1.17
CA VAL A 118 17.99 -11.19 0.68
C VAL A 118 16.74 -10.79 -0.07
N PHE A 119 16.30 -9.54 0.14
CA PHE A 119 15.21 -8.96 -0.63
C PHE A 119 15.65 -7.61 -1.24
N ASP A 120 15.45 -7.46 -2.54
CA ASP A 120 15.73 -6.24 -3.30
C ASP A 120 14.63 -5.91 -4.34
N GLY A 121 13.42 -6.42 -4.10
CA GLY A 121 12.30 -6.45 -5.02
C GLY A 121 12.11 -7.86 -5.62
N ILE A 122 13.10 -8.72 -5.49
CA ILE A 122 13.08 -10.16 -5.74
C ILE A 122 13.53 -10.85 -4.44
N LEU A 123 12.90 -11.95 -4.07
CA LEU A 123 13.35 -12.73 -2.92
C LEU A 123 14.47 -13.67 -3.35
N HIS A 124 15.65 -13.50 -2.75
CA HIS A 124 16.81 -14.36 -2.94
C HIS A 124 17.03 -15.24 -1.71
N ILE A 125 17.20 -16.53 -1.94
CA ILE A 125 17.47 -17.54 -0.91
C ILE A 125 18.78 -18.23 -1.25
N TYR A 126 19.72 -18.18 -0.33
CA TYR A 126 21.00 -18.87 -0.45
C TYR A 126 21.01 -20.07 0.48
N SER A 127 21.39 -21.21 -0.05
CA SER A 127 21.49 -22.47 0.70
C SER A 127 22.70 -23.29 0.25
N LYS A 128 23.07 -24.31 1.04
CA LYS A 128 24.13 -25.25 0.75
C LYS A 128 23.63 -26.69 0.89
N ALA A 129 24.16 -27.57 0.05
CA ALA A 129 23.96 -29.01 0.16
C ALA A 129 25.26 -29.72 -0.22
N GLY A 130 26.04 -30.11 0.79
CA GLY A 130 27.40 -30.62 0.58
C GLY A 130 28.31 -29.57 -0.09
N ASP A 131 28.93 -29.94 -1.20
CA ASP A 131 29.86 -29.11 -1.95
C ASP A 131 29.16 -28.23 -3.01
N VAL A 132 27.83 -28.15 -2.99
CA VAL A 132 27.09 -27.26 -3.90
C VAL A 132 26.43 -26.12 -3.12
N GLU A 133 26.44 -24.94 -3.71
CA GLU A 133 25.66 -23.79 -3.27
C GLU A 133 24.46 -23.60 -4.21
N ILE A 134 23.30 -23.28 -3.63
CA ILE A 134 22.06 -23.09 -4.37
C ILE A 134 21.57 -21.68 -4.13
N HIS A 135 21.34 -20.93 -5.19
CA HIS A 135 20.76 -19.59 -5.16
C HIS A 135 19.40 -19.60 -5.86
N ARG A 136 18.34 -19.31 -5.11
CA ARG A 136 16.98 -19.17 -5.60
C ARG A 136 16.59 -17.71 -5.70
N SER A 137 15.95 -17.30 -6.79
CA SER A 137 15.32 -15.99 -6.97
C SER A 137 13.85 -16.20 -7.28
N ILE A 138 12.95 -15.67 -6.40
CA ILE A 138 11.51 -15.94 -6.47
C ILE A 138 10.75 -14.65 -6.62
N PHE A 139 9.81 -14.60 -7.60
CA PHE A 139 8.99 -13.42 -7.90
C PHE A 139 7.72 -13.79 -8.65
N SER A 140 6.72 -12.92 -8.63
CA SER A 140 5.54 -13.03 -9.51
C SER A 140 5.87 -12.51 -10.90
N ALA A 141 5.49 -13.26 -11.93
CA ALA A 141 5.59 -12.84 -13.32
C ALA A 141 4.78 -11.55 -13.57
N ARG A 142 5.30 -10.67 -14.43
CA ARG A 142 4.62 -9.41 -14.77
C ARG A 142 3.49 -9.61 -15.76
N GLU A 143 3.70 -10.44 -16.80
CA GLU A 143 2.78 -10.56 -17.94
C GLU A 143 2.15 -11.95 -18.13
N CYS A 144 2.44 -12.91 -17.25
CA CYS A 144 1.77 -14.20 -17.30
C CYS A 144 1.24 -14.66 -15.93
N LYS A 145 0.41 -15.70 -15.95
CA LYS A 145 -0.21 -16.27 -14.73
C LYS A 145 0.74 -17.27 -14.08
N ALA A 146 1.87 -16.78 -13.56
CA ALA A 146 2.90 -17.62 -12.95
C ALA A 146 3.58 -16.95 -11.75
N CYS A 147 3.91 -17.74 -10.72
CA CYS A 147 4.98 -17.45 -9.79
C CYS A 147 6.24 -18.13 -10.33
N ILE A 148 7.35 -17.40 -10.43
CA ILE A 148 8.59 -17.88 -11.04
C ILE A 148 9.67 -18.04 -9.98
N GLU A 149 10.45 -19.10 -10.13
CA GLU A 149 11.64 -19.38 -9.34
C GLU A 149 12.80 -19.71 -10.28
N ARG A 150 13.87 -18.93 -10.21
CA ARG A 150 15.16 -19.18 -10.84
C ARG A 150 16.04 -19.91 -9.83
N VAL A 151 16.55 -21.07 -10.18
CA VAL A 151 17.42 -21.89 -9.33
C VAL A 151 18.77 -22.01 -10.01
N GLU A 152 19.79 -21.41 -9.41
CA GLU A 152 21.16 -21.50 -9.82
C GLU A 152 21.91 -22.45 -8.88
N LEU A 153 22.54 -23.49 -9.45
CA LEU A 153 23.43 -24.37 -8.73
C LEU A 153 24.86 -23.97 -9.04
N ILE A 154 25.65 -23.75 -7.99
CA ILE A 154 27.06 -23.40 -8.07
C ILE A 154 27.86 -24.57 -7.51
N ASN A 155 28.59 -25.24 -8.40
CA ASN A 155 29.42 -26.39 -8.05
C ASN A 155 30.75 -25.92 -7.45
N LYS A 156 30.99 -26.21 -6.18
CA LYS A 156 32.25 -25.89 -5.47
C LYS A 156 33.22 -27.05 -5.42
N SER A 157 32.83 -28.21 -5.95
CA SER A 157 33.68 -29.41 -5.96
C SER A 157 34.63 -29.44 -7.16
N ASP A 158 35.57 -30.36 -7.10
CA ASP A 158 36.53 -30.63 -8.20
C ASP A 158 36.01 -31.66 -9.22
N LYS A 159 34.69 -31.98 -9.17
CA LYS A 159 34.03 -32.96 -10.06
C LYS A 159 32.84 -32.33 -10.74
N THR A 160 32.55 -32.74 -11.96
CA THR A 160 31.27 -32.44 -12.61
C THR A 160 30.12 -33.05 -11.82
N VAL A 161 29.08 -32.28 -11.53
CA VAL A 161 27.85 -32.76 -10.85
C VAL A 161 26.66 -32.70 -11.79
N SER A 162 25.75 -33.65 -11.69
CA SER A 162 24.47 -33.56 -12.37
C SER A 162 23.48 -32.73 -11.54
N PHE A 163 22.70 -31.88 -12.20
CA PHE A 163 21.71 -31.01 -11.58
C PHE A 163 20.36 -31.13 -12.28
N ASN A 164 19.31 -31.33 -11.49
CA ASN A 164 17.93 -31.35 -11.98
C ASN A 164 16.96 -30.84 -10.90
N LEU A 165 15.75 -30.51 -11.30
CA LEU A 165 14.65 -30.14 -10.43
C LEU A 165 13.51 -31.14 -10.54
N LYS A 166 13.25 -31.86 -9.46
CA LYS A 166 12.14 -32.82 -9.38
C LYS A 166 10.88 -32.11 -8.91
N CYS A 167 9.86 -32.05 -9.75
CA CYS A 167 8.57 -31.45 -9.41
C CYS A 167 7.83 -32.24 -8.32
N ASN A 168 7.39 -31.57 -7.28
CA ASN A 168 6.61 -32.13 -6.16
C ASN A 168 5.10 -31.94 -6.34
N ASP A 169 4.68 -31.14 -7.32
CA ASP A 169 3.28 -30.87 -7.61
C ASP A 169 2.81 -31.68 -8.80
N LYS A 170 1.61 -32.25 -8.68
CA LYS A 170 0.90 -32.85 -9.81
C LYS A 170 0.01 -31.80 -10.47
N GLU A 171 -0.17 -31.89 -11.78
CA GLU A 171 -1.19 -31.15 -12.49
C GLU A 171 -2.55 -31.38 -11.82
N HIS A 172 -3.32 -30.29 -11.62
CA HIS A 172 -4.63 -30.35 -10.99
C HIS A 172 -5.65 -29.57 -11.82
N ILE A 173 -6.76 -30.22 -12.12
CA ILE A 173 -7.89 -29.62 -12.81
C ILE A 173 -9.02 -29.45 -11.80
N THR A 174 -9.53 -28.21 -11.67
CA THR A 174 -10.67 -27.93 -10.78
C THR A 174 -11.95 -28.55 -11.34
N LYS A 175 -12.90 -28.82 -10.44
CA LYS A 175 -14.24 -29.20 -10.88
C LYS A 175 -14.99 -27.99 -11.45
N ALA A 176 -15.88 -28.20 -12.41
CA ALA A 176 -16.59 -27.13 -13.11
C ALA A 176 -17.41 -26.20 -12.19
N TYR A 177 -17.85 -26.69 -11.04
CA TYR A 177 -18.63 -25.86 -10.10
C TYR A 177 -17.76 -24.87 -9.30
N HIS A 178 -16.43 -24.98 -9.33
CA HIS A 178 -15.55 -24.02 -8.67
C HIS A 178 -15.41 -22.71 -9.44
N GLY A 179 -15.41 -22.77 -10.77
CA GLY A 179 -15.26 -21.56 -11.60
C GLY A 179 -16.58 -20.85 -11.84
N VAL A 180 -16.51 -19.51 -11.95
CA VAL A 180 -17.62 -18.71 -12.47
C VAL A 180 -18.02 -19.22 -13.84
N ASP A 181 -19.31 -19.22 -14.19
CA ASP A 181 -19.85 -19.78 -15.43
C ASP A 181 -19.50 -21.26 -15.65
N ARG A 182 -19.31 -22.03 -14.58
CA ARG A 182 -18.90 -23.44 -14.60
C ARG A 182 -17.58 -23.68 -15.32
N ARG A 183 -16.67 -22.70 -15.33
CA ARG A 183 -15.34 -22.87 -15.90
C ARG A 183 -14.50 -23.84 -15.07
N LYS A 184 -13.67 -24.60 -15.76
CA LYS A 184 -12.62 -25.40 -15.14
C LYS A 184 -11.31 -24.66 -15.26
N TYR A 185 -10.49 -24.74 -14.25
CA TYR A 185 -9.14 -24.21 -14.24
C TYR A 185 -8.13 -25.34 -14.12
N ARG A 186 -6.94 -25.07 -14.59
CA ARG A 186 -5.79 -25.97 -14.51
C ARG A 186 -4.67 -25.30 -13.76
N PHE A 187 -4.15 -25.98 -12.72
CA PHE A 187 -2.87 -25.66 -12.11
C PHE A 187 -1.82 -26.60 -12.68
N PHE A 188 -0.68 -26.06 -13.02
CA PHE A 188 0.43 -26.83 -13.57
C PHE A 188 1.75 -26.15 -13.27
N THR A 189 2.84 -26.90 -13.43
CA THR A 189 4.19 -26.38 -13.29
C THR A 189 4.92 -26.50 -14.62
N GLN A 190 5.79 -25.54 -14.90
CA GLN A 190 6.69 -25.55 -16.04
C GLN A 190 8.13 -25.46 -15.56
N CYS A 191 9.04 -26.09 -16.29
CA CYS A 191 10.46 -26.02 -16.05
C CYS A 191 11.16 -25.69 -17.37
N SER A 192 12.23 -24.91 -17.33
CA SER A 192 13.01 -24.53 -18.52
C SER A 192 13.64 -25.77 -19.19
N THR A 193 13.96 -26.81 -18.41
CA THR A 193 14.41 -28.12 -18.88
C THR A 193 13.92 -29.21 -17.96
N SER A 194 13.69 -30.40 -18.51
CA SER A 194 13.44 -31.63 -17.75
C SER A 194 14.64 -32.59 -17.77
N ALA A 195 15.70 -32.25 -18.52
CA ALA A 195 16.93 -33.03 -18.59
C ALA A 195 17.87 -32.67 -17.43
N ASP A 196 18.75 -33.61 -17.09
CA ASP A 196 19.86 -33.30 -16.20
C ASP A 196 20.82 -32.32 -16.87
N VAL A 197 21.23 -31.30 -16.10
CA VAL A 197 22.24 -30.33 -16.49
C VAL A 197 23.54 -30.75 -15.80
N TYR A 198 24.64 -30.77 -16.52
CA TYR A 198 25.94 -31.12 -15.99
C TYR A 198 26.75 -29.89 -15.73
N VAL A 199 27.03 -29.66 -14.46
CA VAL A 199 27.75 -28.44 -13.99
C VAL A 199 29.19 -28.78 -13.72
N GLU A 200 30.09 -28.22 -14.50
CA GLU A 200 31.54 -28.43 -14.39
C GLU A 200 32.09 -27.93 -13.04
N PRO A 201 33.27 -28.43 -12.60
CA PRO A 201 33.94 -27.93 -11.43
C PRO A 201 34.04 -26.39 -11.39
N HIS A 202 33.72 -25.79 -10.24
CA HIS A 202 33.81 -24.35 -9.98
C HIS A 202 33.00 -23.49 -10.97
N SER A 203 31.98 -24.05 -11.60
CA SER A 203 31.06 -23.33 -12.49
C SER A 203 29.62 -23.31 -11.94
N SER A 204 28.70 -22.68 -12.64
CA SER A 204 27.28 -22.67 -12.29
C SER A 204 26.40 -22.86 -13.50
N ASP A 205 25.18 -23.35 -13.28
CA ASP A 205 24.11 -23.39 -14.26
C ASP A 205 22.75 -23.12 -13.64
N VAL A 206 21.75 -22.81 -14.46
CA VAL A 206 20.45 -22.29 -14.05
C VAL A 206 19.30 -23.11 -14.63
N ILE A 207 18.34 -23.44 -13.77
CA ILE A 207 17.05 -23.97 -14.19
C ILE A 207 15.94 -23.05 -13.65
N PHE A 208 15.01 -22.65 -14.51
CA PHE A 208 13.82 -21.91 -14.11
C PHE A 208 12.63 -22.83 -13.91
N THR A 209 11.76 -22.44 -12.99
CA THR A 209 10.46 -23.07 -12.77
C THR A 209 9.36 -22.04 -12.67
N GLY A 210 8.16 -22.41 -13.12
CA GLY A 210 6.95 -21.59 -13.03
C GLY A 210 5.79 -22.38 -12.42
N TYR A 211 5.11 -21.77 -11.46
CA TYR A 211 3.89 -22.29 -10.81
C TYR A 211 2.71 -21.55 -11.40
N CYS A 212 1.95 -22.23 -12.27
CA CYS A 212 1.05 -21.61 -13.22
C CYS A 212 -0.42 -22.01 -12.99
N ALA A 213 -1.33 -21.12 -13.45
CA ALA A 213 -2.73 -21.49 -13.66
C ALA A 213 -3.29 -20.92 -14.96
N SER A 214 -4.29 -21.61 -15.54
CA SER A 214 -5.00 -21.17 -16.74
C SER A 214 -6.45 -21.63 -16.71
N ASN A 215 -7.29 -21.08 -17.61
CA ASN A 215 -8.50 -21.79 -17.99
C ASN A 215 -8.13 -23.16 -18.55
N TYR A 216 -8.99 -24.15 -18.36
CA TYR A 216 -8.69 -25.55 -18.72
C TYR A 216 -8.30 -25.72 -20.20
N ASN A 217 -8.97 -24.98 -21.09
CA ASN A 217 -8.74 -25.06 -22.53
C ASN A 217 -7.65 -24.11 -23.06
N GLU A 218 -7.00 -23.37 -22.16
CA GLU A 218 -5.91 -22.44 -22.50
C GLU A 218 -4.57 -23.07 -22.12
N SER A 219 -3.58 -22.89 -22.98
CA SER A 219 -2.19 -23.22 -22.68
C SER A 219 -1.29 -22.04 -22.98
N PHE A 220 -0.25 -21.87 -22.20
CA PHE A 220 0.81 -20.91 -22.46
C PHE A 220 2.14 -21.48 -22.00
N THR A 221 3.20 -20.97 -22.57
CA THR A 221 4.57 -21.28 -22.17
C THR A 221 5.15 -20.03 -21.51
N VAL A 222 5.79 -20.19 -20.36
CA VAL A 222 6.47 -19.10 -19.67
C VAL A 222 7.79 -18.81 -20.39
N ASP A 223 7.96 -17.57 -20.80
CA ASP A 223 9.25 -17.03 -21.21
C ASP A 223 9.95 -16.49 -19.96
N PHE A 224 10.75 -17.36 -19.33
CA PHE A 224 11.37 -17.10 -18.04
C PHE A 224 12.33 -15.91 -18.06
N ASP A 225 13.15 -15.79 -19.08
CA ASP A 225 14.12 -14.71 -19.21
C ASP A 225 13.44 -13.36 -19.43
N LYS A 226 12.39 -13.35 -20.26
CA LYS A 226 11.56 -12.16 -20.44
C LYS A 226 10.91 -11.72 -19.12
N GLU A 227 10.30 -12.63 -18.37
CA GLU A 227 9.61 -12.30 -17.12
C GLU A 227 10.58 -11.82 -16.03
N LEU A 228 11.79 -12.39 -15.95
CA LEU A 228 12.84 -11.90 -15.06
C LEU A 228 13.24 -10.49 -15.45
N SER A 229 13.52 -10.24 -16.72
CA SER A 229 13.87 -8.90 -17.24
C SER A 229 12.76 -7.86 -16.98
N LEU A 230 11.49 -8.24 -17.14
CA LEU A 230 10.35 -7.38 -16.83
C LEU A 230 10.27 -7.06 -15.32
N ARG A 231 10.53 -8.03 -14.44
CA ARG A 231 10.56 -7.80 -12.99
C ARG A 231 11.70 -6.87 -12.60
N GLU A 232 12.89 -7.11 -13.12
CA GLU A 232 14.07 -6.25 -12.87
C GLU A 232 13.83 -4.82 -13.39
N SER A 233 13.26 -4.68 -14.58
CA SER A 233 12.93 -3.37 -15.17
C SER A 233 11.89 -2.62 -14.33
N PHE A 234 10.88 -3.32 -13.79
CA PHE A 234 9.90 -2.72 -12.88
C PHE A 234 10.55 -2.23 -11.58
N VAL A 235 11.43 -3.01 -10.97
CA VAL A 235 12.15 -2.62 -9.75
C VAL A 235 13.07 -1.41 -10.04
N ASP A 236 13.73 -1.40 -11.18
CA ASP A 236 14.57 -0.29 -11.63
C ASP A 236 13.74 0.98 -11.87
N GLU A 237 12.57 0.89 -12.51
CA GLU A 237 11.62 2.01 -12.67
C GLU A 237 11.24 2.60 -11.30
N MET A 238 10.90 1.76 -10.32
CA MET A 238 10.56 2.20 -8.96
C MET A 238 11.73 2.93 -8.28
N SER A 239 12.97 2.65 -8.65
CA SER A 239 14.14 3.37 -8.14
C SER A 239 14.27 4.79 -8.66
N LYS A 240 13.62 5.10 -9.80
CA LYS A 240 13.77 6.36 -10.56
C LYS A 240 12.62 7.35 -10.38
N ILE A 241 11.39 6.86 -10.10
CA ILE A 241 10.22 7.72 -9.93
C ILE A 241 10.08 8.20 -8.49
N THR A 242 9.66 9.43 -8.29
CA THR A 242 9.42 10.07 -6.97
C THR A 242 10.47 9.63 -5.93
N VAL A 243 11.75 9.98 -6.22
CA VAL A 243 12.87 9.58 -5.37
C VAL A 243 12.92 10.49 -4.15
N ILE A 244 12.57 9.94 -3.00
CA ILE A 244 12.63 10.61 -1.70
C ILE A 244 14.04 10.47 -1.16
N LYS A 245 14.66 11.62 -0.79
CA LYS A 245 15.98 11.64 -0.17
C LYS A 245 15.95 12.51 1.08
N THR A 246 16.13 11.87 2.21
CA THR A 246 16.29 12.45 3.54
C THR A 246 17.69 12.12 4.08
N PRO A 247 18.14 12.68 5.21
CA PRO A 247 19.38 12.27 5.86
C PRO A 247 19.37 10.84 6.42
N ASP A 248 18.21 10.17 6.49
CA ASP A 248 18.06 8.82 7.05
C ASP A 248 17.94 7.75 5.94
N GLU A 249 18.93 6.87 5.85
CA GLU A 249 18.99 5.82 4.84
C GLU A 249 17.86 4.79 4.96
N LYS A 250 17.44 4.43 6.20
CA LYS A 250 16.36 3.47 6.41
C LYS A 250 15.03 4.03 5.89
N ILE A 251 14.77 5.31 6.14
CA ILE A 251 13.58 6.00 5.63
C ILE A 251 13.59 6.01 4.09
N ASN A 252 14.72 6.38 3.46
CA ASN A 252 14.87 6.40 2.01
C ASN A 252 14.66 5.00 1.40
N THR A 253 15.22 3.98 2.04
CA THR A 253 15.09 2.58 1.61
C THR A 253 13.65 2.09 1.74
N MET A 254 12.96 2.38 2.85
CA MET A 254 11.56 1.99 3.00
C MET A 254 10.66 2.71 1.99
N ALA A 255 10.93 3.99 1.69
CA ALA A 255 10.20 4.72 0.64
C ALA A 255 10.38 4.07 -0.74
N PHE A 256 11.53 3.49 -1.04
CA PHE A 256 11.73 2.71 -2.26
C PHE A 256 10.89 1.42 -2.25
N TYR A 257 10.93 0.62 -1.19
CA TYR A 257 10.17 -0.63 -1.13
C TYR A 257 8.66 -0.40 -1.13
N THR A 258 8.17 0.62 -0.43
CA THR A 258 6.73 0.93 -0.43
C THR A 258 6.21 1.35 -1.81
N LYS A 259 7.05 1.95 -2.68
CA LYS A 259 6.71 2.18 -4.09
C LYS A 259 6.51 0.87 -4.85
N ILE A 260 7.41 -0.10 -4.67
CA ILE A 260 7.28 -1.42 -5.27
C ILE A 260 5.91 -2.00 -4.91
N ARG A 261 5.59 -2.05 -3.60
CA ARG A 261 4.34 -2.66 -3.14
C ARG A 261 3.10 -1.95 -3.65
N ALA A 262 3.06 -0.62 -3.56
CA ALA A 262 1.94 0.19 -4.06
C ALA A 262 1.72 0.01 -5.56
N CYS A 263 2.79 -0.12 -6.36
CA CYS A 263 2.71 -0.16 -7.83
C CYS A 263 2.58 -1.58 -8.40
N GLU A 264 2.98 -2.63 -7.69
CA GLU A 264 2.89 -4.00 -8.21
C GLU A 264 1.48 -4.60 -8.07
N SER A 265 0.65 -4.09 -7.14
CA SER A 265 -0.70 -4.61 -6.86
C SER A 265 -1.75 -4.06 -7.83
N ILE A 266 -1.38 -3.87 -9.09
CA ILE A 266 -2.26 -3.43 -10.18
C ILE A 266 -2.43 -4.59 -11.15
N PHE A 267 -3.67 -5.04 -11.34
CA PHE A 267 -4.00 -6.21 -12.15
C PHE A 267 -4.69 -5.81 -13.45
N LYS A 268 -4.34 -6.49 -14.54
CA LYS A 268 -5.04 -6.38 -15.83
C LYS A 268 -6.26 -7.29 -15.80
N THR A 269 -7.42 -6.68 -15.68
CA THR A 269 -8.71 -7.39 -15.58
C THR A 269 -9.58 -7.08 -16.79
N LYS A 270 -10.72 -7.76 -16.92
CA LYS A 270 -11.72 -7.43 -17.96
C LYS A 270 -12.34 -6.06 -17.78
N ALA A 271 -12.25 -5.46 -16.58
CA ALA A 271 -12.72 -4.10 -16.29
C ALA A 271 -11.61 -3.05 -16.48
N GLY A 272 -10.47 -3.42 -17.05
CA GLY A 272 -9.29 -2.57 -17.18
C GLY A 272 -8.26 -2.81 -16.06
N LEU A 273 -7.35 -1.86 -15.87
CA LEU A 273 -6.39 -1.90 -14.77
C LEU A 273 -7.12 -1.63 -13.46
N MET A 274 -6.91 -2.49 -12.48
CA MET A 274 -7.47 -2.37 -11.14
C MET A 274 -6.35 -2.50 -10.12
N HIS A 275 -6.13 -1.48 -9.32
CA HIS A 275 -5.36 -1.63 -8.09
C HIS A 275 -6.21 -2.37 -7.07
N SER A 276 -5.64 -3.33 -6.39
CA SER A 276 -6.34 -4.05 -5.34
C SER A 276 -5.44 -4.18 -4.12
N PRO A 277 -5.98 -4.15 -2.90
CA PRO A 277 -5.15 -4.16 -1.69
C PRO A 277 -4.19 -5.36 -1.62
N GLY A 278 -4.58 -6.53 -2.12
CA GLY A 278 -3.76 -7.73 -2.09
C GLY A 278 -3.86 -8.49 -0.77
N GLY A 279 -2.72 -8.84 -0.18
CA GLY A 279 -2.68 -9.49 1.13
C GLY A 279 -3.14 -10.94 1.13
N GLY A 280 -3.07 -11.62 0.00
CA GLY A 280 -3.48 -13.02 -0.14
C GLY A 280 -4.98 -13.23 -0.33
N TYR A 281 -5.81 -12.17 -0.31
CA TYR A 281 -7.26 -12.33 -0.34
C TYR A 281 -8.01 -11.28 -1.17
N TYR A 282 -7.57 -10.02 -1.16
CA TYR A 282 -8.31 -8.89 -1.72
C TYR A 282 -7.77 -8.52 -3.11
N TYR A 283 -7.95 -9.44 -4.05
CA TYR A 283 -7.55 -9.23 -5.44
C TYR A 283 -8.73 -8.91 -6.33
N ALA A 284 -8.75 -8.46 -7.45
CA ALA A 284 -9.87 -8.22 -8.37
C ALA A 284 -11.09 -7.51 -7.74
N ALA A 285 -10.86 -6.63 -6.79
CA ALA A 285 -11.85 -5.75 -6.17
C ALA A 285 -11.19 -4.43 -5.78
N ILE A 286 -11.97 -3.36 -5.75
CA ILE A 286 -11.55 -2.02 -5.32
C ILE A 286 -12.48 -1.52 -4.23
N TRP A 287 -11.91 -0.82 -3.25
CA TRP A 287 -12.64 -0.13 -2.18
C TRP A 287 -12.45 1.36 -2.30
N THR A 288 -13.49 2.14 -2.00
CA THR A 288 -13.46 3.60 -2.15
C THR A 288 -12.37 4.24 -1.29
N ASN A 289 -12.18 3.77 -0.05
CA ASN A 289 -11.11 4.26 0.83
C ASN A 289 -9.71 3.91 0.29
N ASP A 290 -9.46 2.64 -0.04
CA ASP A 290 -8.14 2.19 -0.52
C ASP A 290 -7.74 2.93 -1.80
N GLU A 291 -8.69 3.14 -2.70
CA GLU A 291 -8.47 3.82 -3.97
C GLU A 291 -8.52 5.33 -3.85
N CYS A 292 -9.74 5.86 -3.60
CA CYS A 292 -9.97 7.30 -3.73
C CYS A 292 -9.31 8.10 -2.61
N GLU A 293 -9.22 7.54 -1.39
CA GLU A 293 -8.61 8.23 -0.26
C GLU A 293 -7.11 7.99 -0.19
N TYR A 294 -6.62 6.74 -0.38
CA TYR A 294 -5.24 6.39 -0.08
C TYR A 294 -4.30 6.46 -1.29
N VAL A 295 -4.55 5.71 -2.37
CA VAL A 295 -3.54 5.54 -3.42
C VAL A 295 -3.73 6.42 -4.65
N ASN A 296 -4.95 6.72 -5.10
CA ASN A 296 -5.14 7.51 -6.32
C ASN A 296 -4.57 8.93 -6.23
N PRO A 297 -4.68 9.67 -5.09
CA PRO A 297 -3.98 10.94 -4.94
C PRO A 297 -2.46 10.81 -5.07
N LEU A 298 -1.87 9.68 -4.63
CA LEU A 298 -0.45 9.39 -4.80
C LEU A 298 -0.11 9.16 -6.28
N TYR A 299 -0.87 8.35 -7.00
CA TYR A 299 -0.59 8.05 -8.41
C TYR A 299 -0.60 9.28 -9.31
N ALA A 300 -1.34 10.33 -8.93
CA ALA A 300 -1.32 11.58 -9.67
C ALA A 300 0.07 12.21 -9.76
N TYR A 301 0.87 12.10 -8.68
CA TYR A 301 2.20 12.72 -8.63
C TYR A 301 3.37 11.72 -8.63
N LEU A 302 3.11 10.43 -8.54
CA LEU A 302 4.16 9.41 -8.41
C LEU A 302 5.06 9.27 -9.65
N GLY A 303 4.56 9.64 -10.84
CA GLY A 303 5.30 9.48 -12.09
C GLY A 303 5.24 8.06 -12.66
N TYR A 304 4.26 7.25 -12.25
CA TYR A 304 4.01 5.88 -12.72
C TYR A 304 2.76 5.83 -13.59
N GLU A 305 2.94 5.60 -14.92
CA GLU A 305 1.83 5.68 -15.88
C GLU A 305 0.74 4.64 -15.63
N THR A 306 1.13 3.38 -15.36
CA THR A 306 0.17 2.31 -15.03
C THR A 306 -0.68 2.66 -13.79
N GLY A 307 -0.09 3.35 -12.79
CA GLY A 307 -0.82 3.85 -11.63
C GLY A 307 -1.81 4.95 -12.00
N ARG A 308 -1.43 5.86 -12.90
CA ARG A 308 -2.34 6.92 -13.39
C ARG A 308 -3.51 6.34 -14.18
N GLU A 309 -3.24 5.39 -15.08
CA GLU A 309 -4.26 4.72 -15.88
C GLU A 309 -5.26 3.97 -15.00
N GLN A 310 -4.77 3.20 -14.02
CA GLN A 310 -5.66 2.51 -13.09
C GLN A 310 -6.51 3.48 -12.25
N ALA A 311 -5.95 4.61 -11.80
CA ALA A 311 -6.71 5.60 -11.03
C ALA A 311 -7.88 6.18 -11.84
N LEU A 312 -7.64 6.50 -13.11
CA LEU A 312 -8.70 6.95 -14.01
C LEU A 312 -9.74 5.86 -14.25
N ASN A 313 -9.31 4.62 -14.45
CA ASN A 313 -10.23 3.49 -14.59
C ASN A 313 -11.08 3.27 -13.32
N THR A 314 -10.50 3.43 -12.13
CA THR A 314 -11.24 3.40 -10.87
C THR A 314 -12.33 4.46 -10.83
N TYR A 315 -12.02 5.72 -11.18
CA TYR A 315 -13.03 6.78 -11.23
C TYR A 315 -14.11 6.50 -12.26
N ASP A 316 -13.76 5.98 -13.45
CA ASP A 316 -14.72 5.53 -14.47
C ASP A 316 -15.67 4.44 -13.97
N MET A 317 -15.15 3.50 -13.20
CA MET A 317 -15.95 2.41 -12.64
C MET A 317 -16.95 2.92 -11.61
N TYR A 318 -16.53 3.84 -10.72
CA TYR A 318 -17.40 4.42 -9.68
C TYR A 318 -18.43 5.38 -10.24
N GLN A 319 -18.18 6.10 -11.34
CA GLN A 319 -19.14 7.05 -11.94
C GLN A 319 -20.54 6.47 -12.17
N LYS A 320 -20.62 5.19 -12.49
CA LYS A 320 -21.89 4.47 -12.76
C LYS A 320 -22.80 4.40 -11.53
N TYR A 321 -22.24 4.58 -10.33
CA TYR A 321 -22.95 4.43 -9.06
C TYR A 321 -23.13 5.75 -8.30
N ILE A 322 -22.60 6.85 -8.85
CA ILE A 322 -22.63 8.16 -8.20
C ILE A 322 -23.97 8.86 -8.40
N SER A 323 -24.54 9.35 -7.32
CA SER A 323 -25.77 10.11 -7.26
C SER A 323 -25.67 11.23 -6.23
N SER A 324 -26.48 12.28 -6.36
CA SER A 324 -26.58 13.35 -5.36
C SER A 324 -27.59 13.08 -4.24
N ASP A 325 -28.35 11.99 -4.34
CA ASP A 325 -29.45 11.64 -3.42
C ASP A 325 -29.18 10.38 -2.57
N LYS A 326 -28.08 9.70 -2.81
CA LYS A 326 -27.67 8.51 -2.06
C LYS A 326 -26.16 8.37 -1.94
N ALA A 327 -25.72 7.68 -0.88
CA ALA A 327 -24.31 7.37 -0.66
C ALA A 327 -23.69 6.57 -1.82
N LEU A 328 -22.42 6.83 -2.09
CA LEU A 328 -21.63 6.01 -3.00
C LEU A 328 -21.47 4.60 -2.42
N ILE A 329 -21.38 3.62 -3.31
CA ILE A 329 -21.10 2.23 -2.92
C ILE A 329 -19.69 2.09 -2.33
N THR A 330 -19.53 1.18 -1.37
CA THR A 330 -18.27 0.92 -0.70
C THR A 330 -17.23 0.27 -1.60
N SER A 331 -17.64 -0.70 -2.42
CA SER A 331 -16.71 -1.53 -3.19
C SER A 331 -17.30 -2.01 -4.50
N ILE A 332 -16.45 -2.06 -5.53
CA ILE A 332 -16.71 -2.74 -6.79
C ILE A 332 -15.91 -4.04 -6.77
N ILE A 333 -16.60 -5.16 -6.91
CA ILE A 333 -16.03 -6.50 -6.77
C ILE A 333 -16.07 -7.28 -8.07
N ALA A 334 -15.40 -8.42 -8.05
CA ALA A 334 -15.46 -9.40 -9.14
C ALA A 334 -15.15 -8.81 -10.52
N GLU A 335 -14.12 -7.97 -10.60
CA GLU A 335 -13.69 -7.29 -11.84
C GLU A 335 -14.80 -6.40 -12.45
N GLY A 336 -15.62 -5.80 -11.62
CA GLY A 336 -16.73 -4.95 -12.06
C GLY A 336 -18.08 -5.67 -12.25
N ASP A 337 -18.16 -6.98 -12.01
CA ASP A 337 -19.41 -7.75 -12.14
C ASP A 337 -20.35 -7.57 -10.94
N GLY A 338 -19.87 -7.06 -9.83
CA GLY A 338 -20.64 -6.92 -8.61
C GLY A 338 -20.28 -5.68 -7.82
N ILE A 339 -21.13 -5.38 -6.86
CA ILE A 339 -20.92 -4.29 -5.90
C ILE A 339 -21.17 -4.79 -4.49
N TRP A 340 -20.54 -4.12 -3.53
CA TRP A 340 -20.81 -4.31 -2.12
C TRP A 340 -21.04 -2.96 -1.44
N HIS A 341 -22.11 -2.85 -0.68
CA HIS A 341 -22.47 -1.63 0.02
C HIS A 341 -21.88 -1.54 1.43
N GLY A 342 -21.16 -2.57 1.87
CA GLY A 342 -20.60 -2.62 3.20
C GLY A 342 -21.67 -2.55 4.29
N VAL A 343 -21.48 -1.60 5.18
CA VAL A 343 -22.36 -1.28 6.31
C VAL A 343 -23.10 0.04 6.08
N ASN A 344 -23.62 0.24 4.90
CA ASN A 344 -24.25 1.48 4.40
C ASN A 344 -23.24 2.61 4.18
N ASP A 345 -23.61 3.86 4.43
CA ASP A 345 -22.75 5.03 4.19
C ASP A 345 -21.57 5.07 5.17
N ARG A 346 -20.35 4.93 4.63
CA ARG A 346 -19.09 5.07 5.37
C ARG A 346 -18.41 6.42 5.14
N GLY A 347 -19.05 7.36 4.46
CA GLY A 347 -18.43 8.57 3.96
C GLY A 347 -17.77 8.39 2.59
N ASP A 348 -18.11 7.32 1.85
CA ASP A 348 -17.50 6.97 0.55
C ASP A 348 -17.63 8.08 -0.49
N SER A 349 -18.73 8.87 -0.47
CA SER A 349 -18.90 10.05 -1.33
C SER A 349 -17.87 11.16 -1.00
N ALA A 350 -17.57 11.38 0.27
CA ALA A 350 -16.54 12.33 0.69
C ALA A 350 -15.14 11.85 0.27
N MET A 351 -14.84 10.56 0.42
CA MET A 351 -13.58 9.94 -0.01
C MET A 351 -13.36 10.10 -1.51
N TYR A 352 -14.40 9.84 -2.32
CA TYR A 352 -14.33 10.03 -3.76
C TYR A 352 -14.08 11.50 -4.13
N ALA A 353 -14.86 12.44 -3.58
CA ALA A 353 -14.72 13.87 -3.86
C ALA A 353 -13.32 14.38 -3.44
N TYR A 354 -12.84 13.97 -2.27
CA TYR A 354 -11.50 14.27 -1.76
C TYR A 354 -10.39 13.79 -2.71
N GLY A 355 -10.40 12.51 -3.05
CA GLY A 355 -9.31 11.92 -3.80
C GLY A 355 -9.32 12.30 -5.27
N CYS A 356 -10.50 12.27 -5.91
CA CYS A 356 -10.64 12.61 -7.33
C CYS A 356 -10.29 14.08 -7.59
N SER A 357 -10.76 15.03 -6.75
CA SER A 357 -10.42 16.44 -6.91
C SER A 357 -8.92 16.70 -6.79
N ARG A 358 -8.25 16.10 -5.80
CA ARG A 358 -6.78 16.18 -5.63
C ARG A 358 -6.03 15.58 -6.81
N TYR A 359 -6.48 14.42 -7.29
CA TYR A 359 -5.91 13.78 -8.47
C TYR A 359 -5.97 14.69 -9.69
N LEU A 360 -7.13 15.25 -9.99
CA LEU A 360 -7.36 16.09 -11.17
C LEU A 360 -6.56 17.40 -11.11
N LEU A 361 -6.52 18.06 -9.97
CA LEU A 361 -5.68 19.26 -9.78
C LEU A 361 -4.19 18.94 -9.98
N THR A 362 -3.71 17.82 -9.40
CA THR A 362 -2.32 17.39 -9.55
C THR A 362 -1.98 17.01 -11.00
N SER A 363 -2.92 16.40 -11.72
CA SER A 363 -2.74 16.04 -13.14
C SER A 363 -2.56 17.25 -14.05
N GLY A 364 -3.02 18.44 -13.64
CA GLY A 364 -2.94 19.67 -14.41
C GLY A 364 -3.73 19.65 -15.72
N SER A 365 -4.64 18.68 -15.92
CA SER A 365 -5.36 18.48 -17.17
C SER A 365 -6.83 18.86 -17.03
N LYS A 366 -7.20 20.03 -17.59
CA LYS A 366 -8.60 20.46 -17.66
C LYS A 366 -9.47 19.46 -18.43
N GLN A 367 -8.97 18.94 -19.57
CA GLN A 367 -9.67 17.95 -20.37
C GLN A 367 -10.00 16.68 -19.58
N THR A 368 -9.04 16.20 -18.77
CA THR A 368 -9.30 15.05 -17.88
C THR A 368 -10.32 15.41 -16.81
N ALA A 369 -10.22 16.61 -16.24
CA ALA A 369 -11.14 17.07 -15.19
C ALA A 369 -12.58 17.24 -15.70
N GLU A 370 -12.79 17.68 -16.93
CA GLU A 370 -14.12 17.78 -17.57
C GLU A 370 -14.89 16.45 -17.55
N LYS A 371 -14.18 15.32 -17.62
CA LYS A 371 -14.80 13.99 -17.57
C LYS A 371 -15.39 13.64 -16.19
N TYR A 372 -14.81 14.18 -15.12
CA TYR A 372 -15.13 13.73 -13.75
C TYR A 372 -15.80 14.80 -12.88
N ILE A 373 -15.81 16.07 -13.31
CA ILE A 373 -16.30 17.18 -12.48
C ILE A 373 -17.76 16.97 -12.02
N ASP A 374 -18.63 16.46 -12.90
CA ASP A 374 -20.03 16.23 -12.55
C ASP A 374 -20.20 15.11 -11.50
N SER A 375 -19.33 14.09 -11.52
CA SER A 375 -19.29 13.05 -10.50
C SER A 375 -18.88 13.62 -9.14
N ILE A 376 -17.86 14.47 -9.14
CA ILE A 376 -17.37 15.15 -7.94
C ILE A 376 -18.45 16.06 -7.36
N ARG A 377 -19.14 16.84 -8.20
CA ARG A 377 -20.26 17.71 -7.81
C ARG A 377 -21.37 16.91 -7.12
N LYS A 378 -21.79 15.79 -7.73
CA LYS A 378 -22.80 14.91 -7.14
C LYS A 378 -22.38 14.34 -5.78
N CYS A 379 -21.13 13.89 -5.66
CA CYS A 379 -20.60 13.38 -4.40
C CYS A 379 -20.56 14.47 -3.33
N ILE A 380 -20.09 15.67 -3.66
CA ILE A 380 -19.99 16.76 -2.69
C ILE A 380 -21.38 17.30 -2.31
N ASP A 381 -22.32 17.38 -3.25
CA ASP A 381 -23.69 17.80 -2.98
C ASP A 381 -24.41 16.79 -2.06
N TYR A 382 -24.24 15.48 -2.32
CA TYR A 382 -24.72 14.46 -1.39
C TYR A 382 -24.12 14.66 0.02
N THR A 383 -22.81 14.82 0.11
CA THR A 383 -22.12 14.98 1.41
C THR A 383 -22.56 16.23 2.14
N ILE A 384 -22.77 17.35 1.43
CA ILE A 384 -23.33 18.59 1.98
C ILE A 384 -24.75 18.36 2.52
N SER A 385 -25.59 17.58 1.80
CA SER A 385 -26.93 17.24 2.25
C SER A 385 -26.97 16.41 3.54
N GLN A 386 -25.86 15.77 3.89
CA GLN A 386 -25.71 15.02 5.14
C GLN A 386 -25.23 15.88 6.31
N ILE A 387 -24.97 17.18 6.13
CA ILE A 387 -24.67 18.08 7.23
C ILE A 387 -25.92 18.27 8.09
N GLY A 388 -25.86 17.79 9.33
CA GLY A 388 -26.98 17.88 10.28
C GLY A 388 -27.10 19.25 10.95
N GLU A 389 -28.11 19.42 11.80
CA GLU A 389 -28.33 20.65 12.58
C GLU A 389 -27.14 20.99 13.51
N ASN A 390 -26.34 19.98 13.88
CA ASN A 390 -25.12 20.13 14.66
C ASN A 390 -23.93 20.66 13.82
N GLY A 391 -24.11 20.80 12.50
CA GLY A 391 -23.14 21.33 11.55
C GLY A 391 -22.07 20.33 11.10
N VAL A 392 -22.07 19.06 11.56
CA VAL A 392 -21.16 18.00 11.15
C VAL A 392 -21.85 16.99 10.25
N VAL A 393 -21.06 16.18 9.53
CA VAL A 393 -21.55 15.29 8.50
C VAL A 393 -22.02 13.96 9.08
N ARG A 394 -23.21 13.54 8.71
CA ARG A 394 -23.78 12.23 9.05
C ARG A 394 -23.21 11.16 8.13
N SER A 395 -22.95 9.98 8.72
CA SER A 395 -22.73 8.71 8.01
C SER A 395 -23.15 7.54 8.90
N ASP A 396 -23.41 6.37 8.32
CA ASP A 396 -23.87 5.21 9.08
C ASP A 396 -22.71 4.43 9.70
N SER A 397 -21.52 4.60 9.17
CA SER A 397 -20.31 3.90 9.58
C SER A 397 -19.06 4.71 9.21
N ASP A 398 -17.93 4.06 9.29
CA ASP A 398 -16.63 4.52 8.79
C ASP A 398 -15.92 3.42 8.00
N GLU A 399 -14.68 3.66 7.58
CA GLU A 399 -13.87 2.69 6.84
C GLU A 399 -13.53 1.42 7.65
N LEU A 400 -13.70 1.43 8.96
CA LEU A 400 -13.54 0.26 9.84
C LEU A 400 -14.79 -0.62 9.92
N GLU A 401 -15.85 -0.27 9.18
CA GLU A 401 -17.01 -1.12 8.91
C GLU A 401 -17.72 -1.65 10.18
N ASN A 402 -17.99 -0.74 11.12
CA ASN A 402 -18.60 -1.04 12.42
C ASN A 402 -17.75 -1.95 13.33
N ARG A 403 -16.45 -2.05 13.10
CA ARG A 403 -15.55 -2.72 14.04
C ARG A 403 -15.55 -2.05 15.41
N PHE A 404 -15.72 -0.73 15.43
CA PHE A 404 -15.94 0.10 16.61
C PHE A 404 -17.12 1.01 16.38
N GLU A 405 -17.63 1.60 17.47
CA GLU A 405 -18.70 2.58 17.40
C GLU A 405 -18.29 3.76 16.52
N SER A 406 -19.06 4.05 15.48
CA SER A 406 -18.88 5.18 14.58
C SER A 406 -19.93 6.30 14.76
N GLY A 407 -21.03 5.96 15.46
CA GLY A 407 -22.15 6.89 15.69
C GLY A 407 -22.85 7.31 14.40
N ALA A 408 -23.83 8.21 14.53
CA ALA A 408 -24.49 8.83 13.38
C ALA A 408 -23.67 9.99 12.78
N TYR A 409 -22.69 10.48 13.50
CA TYR A 409 -21.77 11.55 13.10
C TYR A 409 -20.39 11.16 13.59
N ASN A 410 -19.41 11.07 12.72
CA ASN A 410 -18.05 10.73 13.09
C ASN A 410 -17.02 11.72 12.57
N LEU A 411 -15.88 11.75 13.26
CA LEU A 411 -14.78 12.68 13.00
C LEU A 411 -14.14 12.44 11.62
N CYS A 412 -14.03 11.18 11.19
CA CYS A 412 -13.42 10.81 9.92
C CYS A 412 -14.18 11.43 8.74
N THR A 413 -15.45 11.10 8.58
CA THR A 413 -16.29 11.60 7.48
C THR A 413 -16.34 13.12 7.45
N SER A 414 -16.49 13.77 8.63
CA SER A 414 -16.54 15.24 8.72
C SER A 414 -15.22 15.89 8.31
N SER A 415 -14.07 15.31 8.71
CA SER A 415 -12.74 15.86 8.37
C SER A 415 -12.40 15.67 6.89
N LEU A 416 -12.72 14.52 6.30
CA LEU A 416 -12.54 14.28 4.86
C LEU A 416 -13.41 15.20 4.03
N THR A 417 -14.66 15.44 4.46
CA THR A 417 -15.57 16.39 3.80
C THR A 417 -15.00 17.80 3.82
N TYR A 418 -14.41 18.23 4.93
CA TYR A 418 -13.77 19.56 5.02
C TYR A 418 -12.69 19.73 3.95
N ASP A 419 -11.78 18.77 3.79
CA ASP A 419 -10.73 18.86 2.77
C ASP A 419 -11.27 18.71 1.34
N ALA A 420 -12.27 17.84 1.14
CA ALA A 420 -12.95 17.68 -0.14
C ALA A 420 -13.57 19.01 -0.62
N LEU A 421 -14.28 19.72 0.26
CA LEU A 421 -14.88 21.02 -0.06
C LEU A 421 -13.85 22.04 -0.57
N ILE A 422 -12.67 22.11 0.07
CA ILE A 422 -11.59 23.00 -0.34
C ILE A 422 -11.01 22.59 -1.70
N SER A 423 -10.76 21.29 -1.89
CA SER A 423 -10.19 20.77 -3.15
C SER A 423 -11.15 20.94 -4.32
N VAL A 424 -12.45 20.71 -4.10
CA VAL A 424 -13.49 20.94 -5.09
C VAL A 424 -13.64 22.43 -5.40
N ALA A 425 -13.54 23.32 -4.40
CA ALA A 425 -13.57 24.77 -4.63
C ALA A 425 -12.42 25.23 -5.56
N TYR A 426 -11.23 24.66 -5.43
CA TYR A 426 -10.12 24.93 -6.35
C TYR A 426 -10.47 24.47 -7.77
N LEU A 427 -11.06 23.28 -7.93
CA LEU A 427 -11.53 22.82 -9.25
C LEU A 427 -12.61 23.72 -9.83
N GLU A 428 -13.60 24.15 -9.07
CA GLU A 428 -14.66 25.04 -9.53
C GLU A 428 -14.11 26.38 -10.06
N ARG A 429 -13.07 26.92 -9.43
CA ARG A 429 -12.34 28.10 -9.92
C ARG A 429 -11.68 27.87 -11.27
N GLU A 430 -11.07 26.69 -11.49
CA GLU A 430 -10.47 26.32 -12.78
C GLU A 430 -11.52 26.19 -13.91
N PHE A 431 -12.77 25.93 -13.54
CA PHE A 431 -13.92 25.95 -14.46
C PHE A 431 -14.62 27.31 -14.56
N GLY A 432 -14.14 28.33 -13.83
CA GLY A 432 -14.73 29.68 -13.80
C GLY A 432 -15.95 29.82 -12.90
N ASN A 433 -16.31 28.82 -12.11
CA ASN A 433 -17.48 28.82 -11.22
C ASN A 433 -17.13 29.44 -9.86
N ASN A 434 -16.72 30.72 -9.85
CA ASN A 434 -16.21 31.38 -8.65
C ASN A 434 -17.25 31.46 -7.52
N GLU A 435 -18.53 31.72 -7.84
CA GLU A 435 -19.61 31.77 -6.84
C GLU A 435 -19.75 30.41 -6.12
N ARG A 436 -19.74 29.31 -6.86
CA ARG A 436 -19.79 27.97 -6.26
C ARG A 436 -18.54 27.67 -5.42
N ALA A 437 -17.38 28.07 -5.90
CA ALA A 437 -16.12 27.92 -5.14
C ALA A 437 -16.19 28.66 -3.81
N ASP A 438 -16.67 29.90 -3.80
CA ASP A 438 -16.81 30.71 -2.58
C ASP A 438 -17.85 30.12 -1.62
N GLU A 439 -18.98 29.60 -2.15
CA GLU A 439 -19.98 28.86 -1.37
C GLU A 439 -19.35 27.64 -0.68
N LEU A 440 -18.61 26.80 -1.43
CA LEU A 440 -17.95 25.61 -0.89
C LEU A 440 -16.92 25.96 0.20
N LEU A 441 -16.15 27.03 0.02
CA LEU A 441 -15.21 27.51 1.03
C LEU A 441 -15.92 28.03 2.29
N ALA A 442 -17.08 28.68 2.15
CA ALA A 442 -17.90 29.11 3.28
C ALA A 442 -18.45 27.90 4.05
N ILE A 443 -18.94 26.87 3.36
CA ILE A 443 -19.38 25.61 3.97
C ILE A 443 -18.20 24.92 4.68
N ALA A 444 -17.02 24.84 4.06
CA ALA A 444 -15.81 24.29 4.67
C ALA A 444 -15.45 25.00 5.97
N LYS A 445 -15.48 26.35 5.98
CA LYS A 445 -15.21 27.15 7.18
C LYS A 445 -16.22 26.85 8.30
N ASN A 446 -17.51 26.76 7.95
CA ASN A 446 -18.55 26.45 8.91
C ASN A 446 -18.40 25.01 9.47
N LEU A 447 -18.11 24.05 8.61
CA LEU A 447 -17.86 22.65 8.99
C LEU A 447 -16.65 22.54 9.94
N ARG A 448 -15.54 23.25 9.66
CA ARG A 448 -14.38 23.30 10.55
C ARG A 448 -14.75 23.78 11.94
N ASN A 449 -15.50 24.87 12.04
CA ASN A 449 -16.00 25.38 13.32
C ASN A 449 -16.93 24.39 14.03
N ALA A 450 -17.76 23.67 13.26
CA ALA A 450 -18.66 22.67 13.79
C ALA A 450 -17.91 21.43 14.28
N ILE A 451 -16.87 20.99 13.57
CA ILE A 451 -15.97 19.89 14.02
C ILE A 451 -15.37 20.23 15.38
N GLU A 452 -14.81 21.44 15.53
CA GLU A 452 -14.24 21.90 16.79
C GLU A 452 -15.29 21.93 17.92
N LYS A 453 -16.48 22.44 17.63
CA LYS A 453 -17.55 22.57 18.62
C LYS A 453 -18.16 21.21 19.01
N TYR A 454 -18.34 20.31 18.04
CA TYR A 454 -19.06 19.02 18.27
C TYR A 454 -18.15 17.93 18.78
N PHE A 455 -16.96 17.74 18.15
CA PHE A 455 -16.04 16.68 18.50
C PHE A 455 -14.96 17.11 19.50
N GLY A 456 -14.61 18.41 19.59
CA GLY A 456 -13.63 18.93 20.54
C GLY A 456 -14.07 18.67 21.97
N LYS A 457 -13.33 17.81 22.70
CA LYS A 457 -13.70 17.36 24.03
C LYS A 457 -12.52 16.76 24.78
N ASN A 458 -12.60 16.78 26.12
CA ASN A 458 -11.68 15.96 26.89
C ASN A 458 -12.05 14.48 26.79
N VAL A 459 -11.11 13.67 26.30
CA VAL A 459 -11.25 12.22 26.17
C VAL A 459 -10.08 11.57 26.91
N GLU A 460 -10.37 10.77 27.92
CA GLU A 460 -9.40 10.06 28.77
C GLU A 460 -8.26 10.96 29.31
N GLY A 461 -8.53 12.22 29.58
CA GLY A 461 -7.59 13.19 30.15
C GLY A 461 -6.92 14.15 29.13
N PHE A 462 -7.16 13.95 27.82
CA PHE A 462 -6.63 14.79 26.75
C PHE A 462 -7.72 15.68 26.17
N ASP A 463 -7.44 16.97 26.03
CA ASP A 463 -8.36 17.95 25.43
C ASP A 463 -8.24 17.92 23.88
N THR A 464 -8.63 16.80 23.30
CA THR A 464 -8.52 16.46 21.87
C THR A 464 -9.91 16.36 21.22
N TYR A 465 -10.15 15.33 20.44
CA TYR A 465 -11.42 15.05 19.77
C TYR A 465 -12.02 13.73 20.26
N MET A 466 -13.31 13.69 20.56
CA MET A 466 -14.04 12.42 20.57
C MET A 466 -14.24 11.97 19.11
N TYR A 467 -14.23 10.66 18.88
CA TYR A 467 -14.46 10.13 17.54
C TYR A 467 -15.92 10.25 17.09
N CYS A 468 -16.83 9.86 17.96
CA CYS A 468 -18.26 10.08 17.86
C CYS A 468 -18.86 10.21 19.28
N LYS A 469 -20.15 10.52 19.39
CA LYS A 469 -20.80 10.73 20.68
C LYS A 469 -20.84 9.47 21.55
N GLU A 470 -20.93 8.31 20.93
CA GLU A 470 -21.05 7.00 21.54
C GLU A 470 -19.69 6.44 21.99
N GLU A 471 -18.59 6.82 21.33
CA GLU A 471 -17.24 6.37 21.68
C GLU A 471 -16.65 7.21 22.80
N LYS A 472 -16.27 6.57 23.89
CA LYS A 472 -15.71 7.20 25.09
C LYS A 472 -14.19 7.09 25.20
N ASN A 473 -13.61 6.21 24.42
CA ASN A 473 -12.17 5.93 24.42
C ASN A 473 -11.48 6.73 23.32
N LEU A 474 -10.20 7.00 23.50
CA LEU A 474 -9.37 7.56 22.46
C LEU A 474 -9.32 6.59 21.25
N ARG A 475 -9.51 7.14 20.06
CA ARG A 475 -9.36 6.46 18.78
C ARG A 475 -8.15 7.00 18.03
N ALA A 476 -7.42 6.13 17.36
CA ALA A 476 -6.29 6.56 16.49
C ALA A 476 -6.73 7.57 15.41
N TRP A 477 -7.97 7.52 14.98
CA TRP A 477 -8.56 8.40 13.97
C TRP A 477 -8.69 9.88 14.38
N ILE A 478 -8.36 10.26 15.61
CA ILE A 478 -8.13 11.67 15.98
C ILE A 478 -6.95 12.29 15.20
N ALA A 479 -6.16 11.48 14.52
CA ALA A 479 -5.11 11.92 13.60
C ALA A 479 -5.63 12.54 12.28
N ILE A 480 -6.85 12.17 11.85
CA ILE A 480 -7.40 12.60 10.55
C ILE A 480 -7.57 14.12 10.47
N PRO A 481 -8.14 14.83 11.48
CA PRO A 481 -8.18 16.28 11.45
C PRO A 481 -6.83 16.93 11.17
N LEU A 482 -5.75 16.47 11.83
CA LEU A 482 -4.40 16.98 11.60
C LEU A 482 -3.96 16.83 10.16
N ALA A 483 -4.21 15.66 9.57
CA ALA A 483 -3.87 15.36 8.17
C ALA A 483 -4.69 16.19 7.17
N MET A 484 -5.88 16.66 7.56
CA MET A 484 -6.74 17.55 6.76
C MET A 484 -6.50 19.04 7.07
N GLY A 485 -5.57 19.37 7.97
CA GLY A 485 -5.21 20.76 8.32
C GLY A 485 -6.12 21.42 9.34
N ILE A 486 -6.86 20.63 10.11
CA ILE A 486 -7.65 21.09 11.26
C ILE A 486 -6.75 20.97 12.50
N ASN A 487 -6.16 22.09 12.94
CA ASN A 487 -5.04 22.11 13.88
C ASN A 487 -5.37 22.76 15.24
N GLU A 488 -6.63 23.08 15.51
CA GLU A 488 -7.06 23.80 16.72
C GLU A 488 -6.63 23.09 18.01
N ARG A 489 -6.57 21.73 17.98
CA ARG A 489 -6.17 20.89 19.11
C ARG A 489 -4.93 20.07 18.81
N SER A 490 -4.03 20.56 17.96
CA SER A 490 -2.90 19.76 17.46
C SER A 490 -1.97 19.28 18.58
N ASN A 491 -1.62 20.15 19.56
CA ASN A 491 -0.74 19.82 20.67
C ASN A 491 -1.30 18.67 21.52
N GLU A 492 -2.56 18.79 21.92
CA GLU A 492 -3.24 17.81 22.78
C GLU A 492 -3.54 16.52 22.02
N THR A 493 -3.86 16.63 20.72
CA THR A 493 -4.08 15.47 19.86
C THR A 493 -2.79 14.68 19.66
N VAL A 494 -1.67 15.34 19.40
CA VAL A 494 -0.36 14.69 19.31
C VAL A 494 0.04 14.08 20.65
N SER A 495 -0.20 14.77 21.77
CA SER A 495 0.02 14.24 23.10
C SER A 495 -0.80 12.98 23.38
N ALA A 496 -2.07 12.95 22.94
CA ALA A 496 -2.95 11.78 23.05
C ALA A 496 -2.46 10.61 22.20
N LEU A 497 -2.08 10.86 20.92
CA LEU A 497 -1.58 9.87 19.98
C LEU A 497 -0.28 9.20 20.47
N LEU A 498 0.61 9.99 21.12
CA LEU A 498 1.90 9.51 21.63
C LEU A 498 1.84 9.05 23.10
N SER A 499 0.67 9.13 23.75
CA SER A 499 0.48 8.64 25.13
C SER A 499 0.51 7.11 25.20
N ASP A 500 0.68 6.59 26.42
CA ASP A 500 0.56 5.15 26.73
C ASP A 500 -0.83 4.56 26.48
N LYS A 501 -1.83 5.40 26.21
CA LYS A 501 -3.17 4.99 25.81
C LYS A 501 -3.21 4.45 24.39
N LEU A 502 -2.54 5.11 23.45
CA LEU A 502 -2.55 4.78 22.02
C LEU A 502 -1.20 4.32 21.48
N PHE A 503 -0.09 4.91 21.91
CA PHE A 503 1.24 4.53 21.44
C PHE A 503 1.80 3.34 22.22
N LYS A 504 2.04 2.23 21.53
CA LYS A 504 2.60 1.02 22.11
C LYS A 504 3.60 0.38 21.16
N ASN A 505 4.78 0.01 21.67
CA ASN A 505 5.78 -0.76 20.93
C ASN A 505 6.09 -0.24 19.51
N GLY A 506 6.08 1.08 19.32
CA GLY A 506 6.49 1.70 18.05
C GLY A 506 5.37 1.96 17.02
N GLY A 507 4.10 1.70 17.38
CA GLY A 507 2.93 1.99 16.55
C GLY A 507 1.75 2.52 17.36
N ILE A 508 0.75 3.02 16.67
CA ILE A 508 -0.48 3.54 17.29
C ILE A 508 -1.58 2.47 17.18
N VAL A 509 -2.10 2.03 18.34
CA VAL A 509 -3.22 1.08 18.37
C VAL A 509 -4.51 1.76 17.94
N THR A 510 -5.44 0.99 17.40
CA THR A 510 -6.71 1.49 16.84
C THR A 510 -7.57 2.25 17.85
N ARG A 511 -7.55 1.82 19.12
CA ARG A 511 -8.34 2.40 20.21
C ARG A 511 -7.64 2.17 21.55
N SER A 512 -7.81 3.09 22.49
CA SER A 512 -7.35 2.90 23.87
C SER A 512 -7.94 1.62 24.47
N GLY A 513 -7.06 0.83 25.13
CA GLY A 513 -7.41 -0.47 25.66
C GLY A 513 -7.27 -1.64 24.69
N GLU A 514 -7.16 -1.41 23.39
CA GLU A 514 -6.92 -2.44 22.37
C GLU A 514 -5.42 -2.79 22.25
N LYS A 515 -5.16 -3.90 21.53
CA LYS A 515 -3.81 -4.39 21.23
C LYS A 515 -3.53 -4.43 19.74
N THR A 516 -4.53 -4.13 18.92
CA THR A 516 -4.42 -4.19 17.47
C THR A 516 -3.91 -2.88 16.93
N TYR A 517 -2.86 -2.95 16.13
CA TYR A 517 -2.34 -1.87 15.30
C TYR A 517 -2.96 -1.99 13.92
N TRP A 518 -3.38 -0.86 13.37
CA TRP A 518 -3.60 -0.72 11.94
C TRP A 518 -2.57 0.29 11.45
N ASP A 519 -1.67 -0.15 10.59
CA ASP A 519 -0.56 0.71 10.14
C ASP A 519 -1.07 2.01 9.53
N ARG A 520 -2.22 1.99 8.84
CA ARG A 520 -2.86 3.20 8.31
C ARG A 520 -3.07 4.28 9.38
N ALA A 521 -3.43 3.89 10.60
CA ALA A 521 -3.61 4.85 11.69
C ALA A 521 -2.30 5.56 12.05
N THR A 522 -1.20 4.80 12.17
CA THR A 522 0.14 5.37 12.41
C THR A 522 0.59 6.25 11.24
N LEU A 523 0.31 5.84 10.00
CA LEU A 523 0.68 6.58 8.78
C LEU A 523 -0.11 7.90 8.64
N TYR A 524 -1.39 7.90 8.99
CA TYR A 524 -2.19 9.13 9.09
C TYR A 524 -1.69 10.06 10.20
N ALA A 525 -1.38 9.50 11.37
CA ALA A 525 -0.80 10.27 12.47
C ALA A 525 0.53 10.93 12.05
N LEU A 526 1.43 10.18 11.42
CA LEU A 526 2.69 10.72 10.90
C LEU A 526 2.47 11.86 9.90
N ARG A 527 1.59 11.65 8.90
CA ARG A 527 1.25 12.70 7.93
C ARG A 527 0.69 13.95 8.61
N GLY A 528 -0.26 13.76 9.53
CA GLY A 528 -0.90 14.86 10.26
C GLY A 528 0.04 15.59 11.20
N MET A 529 0.89 14.89 11.95
CA MET A 529 1.88 15.47 12.84
C MET A 529 2.89 16.34 12.09
N PHE A 530 3.43 15.87 10.97
CA PHE A 530 4.32 16.69 10.12
C PHE A 530 3.58 17.93 9.59
N TYR A 531 2.39 17.73 9.02
CA TYR A 531 1.62 18.84 8.44
C TYR A 531 1.20 19.89 9.46
N SER A 532 0.97 19.49 10.71
CA SER A 532 0.55 20.38 11.81
C SER A 532 1.70 21.03 12.60
N GLY A 533 2.98 20.82 12.20
CA GLY A 533 4.13 21.46 12.83
C GLY A 533 4.72 20.70 14.04
N HIS A 534 4.41 19.39 14.18
CA HIS A 534 4.97 18.50 15.21
C HIS A 534 6.05 17.59 14.64
N GLN A 535 6.92 18.15 13.79
CA GLN A 535 7.91 17.40 13.01
C GLN A 535 8.95 16.69 13.87
N ASN A 536 9.29 17.19 15.06
CA ASN A 536 10.29 16.59 15.93
C ASN A 536 9.77 15.34 16.66
N GLU A 537 8.49 15.32 17.02
CA GLU A 537 7.82 14.14 17.54
C GLU A 537 7.55 13.15 16.42
N ALA A 538 7.10 13.64 15.27
CA ALA A 538 6.78 12.82 14.10
C ALA A 538 8.01 12.05 13.59
N VAL A 539 9.19 12.66 13.53
CA VAL A 539 10.40 11.97 13.03
C VAL A 539 10.83 10.82 13.95
N LYS A 540 10.64 10.94 15.25
CA LYS A 540 10.91 9.86 16.20
C LYS A 540 9.99 8.66 15.95
N LEU A 541 8.69 8.93 15.78
CA LEU A 541 7.72 7.90 15.42
C LEU A 541 8.02 7.30 14.05
N LEU A 542 8.36 8.13 13.04
CA LEU A 542 8.70 7.68 11.69
C LEU A 542 9.92 6.75 11.69
N LYS A 543 11.00 7.11 12.39
CA LYS A 543 12.19 6.26 12.53
C LYS A 543 11.87 4.91 13.18
N THR A 544 11.09 4.93 14.26
CA THR A 544 10.69 3.72 14.97
C THR A 544 9.82 2.81 14.08
N PHE A 545 8.80 3.37 13.44
CA PHE A 545 7.92 2.66 12.52
C PHE A 545 8.71 2.09 11.33
N THR A 546 9.55 2.91 10.72
CA THR A 546 10.41 2.50 9.59
C THR A 546 11.33 1.35 9.96
N SER A 547 12.05 1.44 11.09
CA SER A 547 12.91 0.36 11.59
C SER A 547 12.13 -0.94 11.79
N ALA A 548 10.96 -0.84 12.42
CA ALA A 548 10.12 -2.00 12.71
C ALA A 548 9.62 -2.71 11.44
N ARG A 549 9.17 -1.94 10.43
CA ARG A 549 8.62 -2.49 9.19
C ARG A 549 9.67 -2.85 8.15
N LEU A 550 10.79 -2.14 8.11
CA LEU A 550 11.86 -2.42 7.16
C LEU A 550 12.78 -3.55 7.61
N LEU A 551 13.11 -3.61 8.91
CA LEU A 551 14.14 -4.50 9.43
C LEU A 551 13.67 -5.41 10.56
N GLY A 552 12.45 -5.26 11.04
CA GLY A 552 11.85 -6.07 12.09
C GLY A 552 11.16 -7.32 11.58
N GLU A 553 9.89 -7.45 11.94
CA GLU A 553 8.99 -8.51 11.47
C GLU A 553 8.13 -8.02 10.33
N HIS A 554 7.67 -8.94 9.46
CA HIS A 554 6.81 -8.62 8.30
C HIS A 554 7.41 -7.64 7.31
N ILE A 555 8.71 -7.77 7.09
CA ILE A 555 9.44 -6.93 6.16
C ILE A 555 8.96 -7.12 4.71
N PRO A 556 9.11 -6.10 3.85
CA PRO A 556 9.53 -4.72 4.15
C PRO A 556 8.37 -3.72 4.15
N TYR A 557 7.14 -4.19 4.25
CA TYR A 557 5.96 -3.39 3.96
C TYR A 557 5.11 -3.13 5.21
N PRO A 558 4.39 -2.00 5.26
CA PRO A 558 3.29 -1.82 6.20
C PRO A 558 2.27 -2.95 6.08
N VAL A 559 1.57 -3.26 7.17
CA VAL A 559 0.56 -4.32 7.23
C VAL A 559 -0.80 -3.75 7.60
N GLU A 560 -1.88 -4.47 7.24
CA GLU A 560 -3.23 -4.03 7.57
C GLU A 560 -3.44 -4.02 9.09
N ALA A 561 -3.31 -5.16 9.75
CA ALA A 561 -3.57 -5.32 11.16
C ALA A 561 -2.56 -6.26 11.84
N PHE A 562 -2.12 -5.90 13.05
CA PHE A 562 -1.15 -6.66 13.83
C PHE A 562 -1.48 -6.56 15.34
N PRO A 563 -1.42 -7.64 16.13
CA PRO A 563 -1.22 -9.05 15.76
C PRO A 563 -2.49 -9.74 15.24
N GLU A 564 -3.56 -8.99 15.05
CA GLU A 564 -4.82 -9.49 14.55
C GLU A 564 -4.78 -9.72 13.04
N GLY A 565 -5.59 -10.66 12.58
CA GLY A 565 -5.67 -10.98 11.17
C GLY A 565 -4.49 -11.79 10.68
N ASN A 566 -4.19 -11.64 9.42
CA ASN A 566 -3.16 -12.36 8.71
C ASN A 566 -1.87 -11.57 8.52
N GLN A 567 -1.79 -10.37 9.07
CA GLN A 567 -0.64 -9.48 8.91
C GLN A 567 -0.33 -9.25 7.42
N ALA A 568 -1.38 -9.07 6.64
CA ALA A 568 -1.29 -8.93 5.20
C ALA A 568 -0.56 -7.65 4.81
N GLN A 569 0.35 -7.77 3.87
CA GLN A 569 1.13 -6.66 3.30
C GLN A 569 0.29 -5.94 2.24
N LEU A 570 -0.74 -5.19 2.68
CA LEU A 570 -1.62 -4.46 1.77
C LEU A 570 -0.87 -3.31 1.09
N SER A 571 -1.22 -3.08 -0.18
CA SER A 571 -0.55 -2.06 -0.99
C SER A 571 -0.98 -0.63 -0.66
N ALA A 572 -2.20 -0.43 -0.17
CA ALA A 572 -2.74 0.88 0.18
C ALA A 572 -1.96 1.55 1.33
N GLU A 573 -1.58 0.81 2.36
CA GLU A 573 -0.74 1.29 3.46
C GLU A 573 0.65 1.69 2.96
N SER A 574 1.20 0.98 1.98
CA SER A 574 2.46 1.37 1.34
C SER A 574 2.34 2.71 0.61
N GLY A 575 1.19 2.99 -0.02
CA GLY A 575 0.89 4.29 -0.60
C GLY A 575 0.81 5.40 0.45
N LEU A 576 0.18 5.15 1.59
CA LEU A 576 0.09 6.11 2.69
C LEU A 576 1.46 6.48 3.27
N TYR A 577 2.42 5.53 3.33
CA TYR A 577 3.78 5.83 3.78
C TYR A 577 4.46 6.88 2.89
N LEU A 578 4.30 6.80 1.57
CA LEU A 578 4.88 7.78 0.64
C LEU A 578 4.26 9.18 0.81
N ARG A 579 2.98 9.25 1.14
CA ARG A 579 2.26 10.52 1.36
C ARG A 579 2.72 11.28 2.61
N ILE A 580 3.40 10.62 3.56
CA ILE A 580 4.04 11.30 4.69
C ILE A 580 5.06 12.33 4.19
N PHE A 581 5.85 11.99 3.18
CA PHE A 581 6.91 12.85 2.66
C PHE A 581 6.36 13.99 1.79
N THR A 582 5.41 13.69 0.93
CA THR A 582 4.86 14.66 -0.02
C THR A 582 3.82 15.56 0.64
N GLU A 583 2.82 15.01 1.30
CA GLU A 583 1.71 15.78 1.89
C GLU A 583 1.97 16.16 3.35
N GLY A 584 2.76 15.36 4.09
CA GLY A 584 3.14 15.66 5.48
C GLY A 584 4.33 16.62 5.55
N ILE A 585 5.53 16.15 5.15
CA ILE A 585 6.79 16.88 5.35
C ILE A 585 6.92 18.04 4.38
N LEU A 586 6.68 17.85 3.06
CA LEU A 586 6.66 18.96 2.10
C LEU A 586 5.40 19.82 2.21
N GLY A 587 4.32 19.27 2.79
CA GLY A 587 3.02 19.93 2.85
C GLY A 587 2.44 20.26 1.48
N TYR A 588 2.69 19.39 0.47
CA TYR A 588 2.20 19.57 -0.88
C TYR A 588 0.68 19.56 -0.95
N ARG A 589 0.13 20.58 -1.59
CA ARG A 589 -1.29 20.66 -1.92
C ARG A 589 -1.49 21.27 -3.30
N PRO A 590 -2.15 20.59 -4.23
CA PRO A 590 -2.53 21.20 -5.49
C PRO A 590 -3.62 22.25 -5.26
N THR A 591 -3.50 23.43 -5.87
CA THR A 591 -4.41 24.56 -5.71
C THR A 591 -5.06 25.01 -7.03
N GLY A 592 -4.57 24.47 -8.16
CA GLY A 592 -5.07 24.72 -9.50
C GLY A 592 -4.39 23.79 -10.51
N PHE A 593 -4.78 23.87 -11.79
CA PHE A 593 -4.14 23.07 -12.83
C PHE A 593 -2.68 23.46 -13.09
N ASN A 594 -2.31 24.70 -12.78
CA ASN A 594 -0.95 25.22 -12.92
C ASN A 594 -0.41 25.77 -11.60
N SER A 595 -1.01 25.43 -10.46
CA SER A 595 -0.60 25.96 -9.18
C SER A 595 -0.68 24.91 -8.07
N PHE A 596 0.22 25.05 -7.10
CA PHE A 596 0.25 24.25 -5.88
C PHE A 596 0.90 25.06 -4.74
N SER A 597 0.64 24.62 -3.52
CA SER A 597 1.34 25.17 -2.34
C SER A 597 2.25 24.13 -1.72
N LEU A 598 3.32 24.59 -1.07
CA LEU A 598 4.17 23.82 -0.19
C LEU A 598 4.18 24.46 1.20
N LYS A 599 4.19 23.62 2.23
CA LYS A 599 4.35 24.00 3.64
C LYS A 599 5.35 23.06 4.29
N PRO A 600 6.67 23.24 4.03
CA PRO A 600 7.67 22.33 4.55
C PRO A 600 7.75 22.38 6.09
N ASN A 601 7.86 21.20 6.70
CA ASN A 601 8.05 21.01 8.13
C ASN A 601 9.15 19.93 8.35
N LEU A 602 10.43 20.31 8.09
CA LEU A 602 11.55 19.42 8.32
C LEU A 602 11.83 19.30 9.83
N PRO A 603 12.14 18.10 10.34
CA PRO A 603 12.65 17.94 11.71
C PRO A 603 13.90 18.78 11.94
N ASP A 604 14.16 19.22 13.16
CA ASP A 604 15.31 20.07 13.48
C ASP A 604 16.65 19.39 13.17
N GLU A 605 16.68 18.07 13.22
CA GLU A 605 17.86 17.28 12.87
C GLU A 605 18.11 17.16 11.33
N TRP A 606 17.18 17.66 10.48
CA TRP A 606 17.33 17.61 9.03
C TRP A 606 17.61 19.01 8.46
N ASN A 607 18.77 19.19 7.85
CA ASN A 607 19.13 20.42 7.17
C ASN A 607 18.52 20.52 5.77
N GLU A 608 18.23 19.38 5.15
CA GLU A 608 17.69 19.31 3.79
C GLU A 608 16.85 18.06 3.56
N MET A 609 15.99 18.14 2.56
CA MET A 609 15.25 17.02 1.99
C MET A 609 15.02 17.29 0.51
N SER A 610 14.98 16.25 -0.31
CA SER A 610 14.55 16.38 -1.71
C SER A 610 13.58 15.27 -2.11
N VAL A 611 12.71 15.61 -3.07
CA VAL A 611 11.86 14.67 -3.80
C VAL A 611 12.10 14.92 -5.29
N LYS A 612 12.69 13.95 -5.97
CA LYS A 612 13.03 14.07 -7.40
C LYS A 612 12.08 13.24 -8.26
N ASN A 613 11.91 13.68 -9.49
CA ASN A 613 11.03 13.03 -10.47
C ASN A 613 9.60 12.86 -9.96
N ILE A 614 9.09 13.83 -9.19
CA ILE A 614 7.68 13.93 -8.81
C ILE A 614 6.89 14.63 -9.92
N THR A 615 5.63 14.29 -10.12
CA THR A 615 4.77 15.02 -11.06
C THR A 615 3.99 16.11 -10.32
N LEU A 616 4.17 17.37 -10.71
CA LEU A 616 3.44 18.52 -10.19
C LEU A 616 2.73 19.23 -11.33
N CYS A 617 1.41 19.43 -11.23
CA CYS A 617 0.58 20.00 -12.31
C CYS A 617 0.85 19.35 -13.67
N GLY A 618 0.94 18.01 -13.71
CA GLY A 618 1.19 17.22 -14.91
C GLY A 618 2.62 17.26 -15.46
N LYS A 619 3.54 17.96 -14.80
CA LYS A 619 4.94 18.11 -15.25
C LYS A 619 5.89 17.39 -14.28
N ALA A 620 6.90 16.71 -14.81
CA ALA A 620 7.97 16.13 -14.00
C ALA A 620 8.78 17.25 -13.33
N ALA A 621 9.05 17.12 -12.04
CA ALA A 621 9.71 18.12 -11.23
C ALA A 621 10.66 17.52 -10.19
N ASP A 622 11.65 18.31 -9.78
CA ASP A 622 12.47 18.06 -8.61
C ASP A 622 12.21 19.15 -7.57
N VAL A 623 11.96 18.73 -6.32
CA VAL A 623 11.75 19.64 -5.19
C VAL A 623 12.90 19.46 -4.20
N PHE A 624 13.56 20.57 -3.86
CA PHE A 624 14.61 20.63 -2.85
C PHE A 624 14.18 21.61 -1.76
N VAL A 625 14.29 21.20 -0.52
CA VAL A 625 14.02 22.03 0.65
C VAL A 625 15.28 22.07 1.50
N THR A 626 15.78 23.27 1.76
CA THR A 626 16.95 23.51 2.60
C THR A 626 16.56 24.41 3.77
N ARG A 627 16.90 23.99 4.98
CA ARG A 627 16.68 24.78 6.21
C ARG A 627 17.61 26.00 6.21
N LYS A 628 17.06 27.15 6.54
CA LYS A 628 17.79 28.40 6.80
C LYS A 628 17.50 28.85 8.23
N GLU A 629 18.14 29.92 8.69
CA GLU A 629 18.01 30.43 10.05
C GLU A 629 16.55 30.67 10.48
N ASN A 630 15.73 31.25 9.61
CA ASN A 630 14.35 31.68 9.94
C ASN A 630 13.27 31.03 9.05
N GLY A 631 13.58 29.89 8.40
CA GLY A 631 12.63 29.25 7.49
C GLY A 631 13.27 28.26 6.55
N TYR A 632 12.69 28.13 5.36
CA TYR A 632 13.14 27.19 4.32
C TYR A 632 13.34 27.90 2.98
N GLU A 633 14.43 27.59 2.32
CA GLU A 633 14.60 27.84 0.89
C GLU A 633 14.08 26.62 0.13
N ILE A 634 13.18 26.87 -0.81
CA ILE A 634 12.53 25.83 -1.61
C ILE A 634 12.88 26.09 -3.05
N LYS A 635 13.52 25.10 -3.71
CA LYS A 635 13.78 25.11 -5.14
C LYS A 635 12.95 24.04 -5.81
N VAL A 636 12.12 24.44 -6.78
CA VAL A 636 11.35 23.53 -7.65
C VAL A 636 11.91 23.67 -9.06
N SER A 637 12.32 22.55 -9.65
CA SER A 637 12.91 22.52 -11.00
C SER A 637 12.02 21.69 -11.94
N PHE A 638 11.78 22.21 -13.14
CA PHE A 638 11.06 21.58 -14.24
C PHE A 638 12.01 21.54 -15.46
N GLY A 639 12.75 20.43 -15.62
CA GLY A 639 13.85 20.37 -16.59
C GLY A 639 14.89 21.44 -16.30
N ASP A 640 15.21 22.28 -17.31
CA ASP A 640 16.20 23.37 -17.18
C ASP A 640 15.67 24.62 -16.44
N ASN A 641 14.36 24.72 -16.22
CA ASN A 641 13.75 25.84 -15.53
C ASN A 641 13.65 25.57 -14.03
N SER A 642 13.88 26.57 -13.20
CA SER A 642 13.72 26.45 -11.76
C SER A 642 13.12 27.70 -11.15
N LEU A 643 12.32 27.49 -10.12
CA LEU A 643 11.76 28.52 -9.23
C LEU A 643 12.38 28.34 -7.85
N THR A 644 12.93 29.40 -7.28
CA THR A 644 13.45 29.37 -5.91
C THR A 644 12.72 30.43 -5.09
N GLN A 645 12.15 30.00 -3.97
CA GLN A 645 11.42 30.86 -3.06
C GLN A 645 11.84 30.59 -1.61
N PHE A 646 11.63 31.56 -0.73
CA PHE A 646 11.84 31.42 0.71
C PHE A 646 10.51 31.53 1.42
N THR A 647 10.31 30.68 2.44
CA THR A 647 9.17 30.77 3.37
C THR A 647 9.66 30.71 4.81
N ALA A 648 9.06 31.51 5.68
CA ALA A 648 9.29 31.38 7.12
C ALA A 648 8.74 30.04 7.64
N PHE A 649 9.22 29.59 8.79
CA PHE A 649 8.69 28.38 9.44
C PHE A 649 7.16 28.50 9.62
N ASP A 650 6.47 27.39 9.53
CA ASP A 650 5.01 27.23 9.64
C ASP A 650 4.17 27.93 8.58
N ASN A 651 4.78 28.65 7.64
CA ASN A 651 4.07 29.30 6.55
C ASN A 651 4.05 28.43 5.29
N LYS A 652 2.93 28.53 4.57
CA LYS A 652 2.82 27.95 3.23
C LYS A 652 3.25 28.98 2.18
N ILE A 653 3.72 28.46 1.06
CA ILE A 653 4.09 29.25 -0.11
C ILE A 653 3.44 28.68 -1.36
N GLU A 654 2.96 29.56 -2.24
CA GLU A 654 2.30 29.18 -3.49
C GLU A 654 3.29 29.23 -4.66
N PHE A 655 3.18 28.23 -5.53
CA PHE A 655 3.88 28.17 -6.81
C PHE A 655 2.87 28.19 -7.96
N VAL A 656 3.13 29.00 -8.96
CA VAL A 656 2.39 29.04 -10.23
C VAL A 656 3.39 28.74 -11.34
N ILE A 657 3.08 27.78 -12.26
CA ILE A 657 4.03 27.21 -13.23
C ILE A 657 3.50 27.24 -14.67
#